data_19b0ebaf48a5da87a9a07f33f098feb3
#
_entry.id   19b0ebaf48a5da87a9a07f33f098feb3
#
_cell.length_a   1.000
_cell.length_b   1.000
_cell.length_c   1.000
_cell.angle_alpha   90.00
_cell.angle_beta   90.00
_cell.angle_gamma   90.00
#
_symmetry.space_group_name_H-M   'P 1'
#
loop_
_entity.id
_entity.type
_entity.pdbx_description
1 polymer ?
#
loop_
_entity_poly.entity_id
_entity_poly.type
_entity_poly.pdbx_seq_one_letter_code
_entity_poly.pdbx_strand_id
1 'polypeptide(L)'
;MKTTCRIPRLCSRKLLLIAVLPLLFTTCGRKPRQASETQPEPSTIKVSVSNSGPIVITTSAAEFHILPSGYIQAYLLKDGQKLSLDEPQEGNPAESGYLVDAGGAVHFTPDLSHAKVDEATGKLGRGKRVTIPAQTAGTLGRTLQRTVQIDVYDDFPTLLLSSATYTNAGTSDYQIDKIVEQQHRFNSHAVKETPYDMWSYQGASYNWGEDDVVKLTKTFSRPNVLGAVVKEGYGGGIPVAAFWNASVGEAIGHVETLPLSLSLPVKVETDGRVDASLTIPANATLKPGETYSTPRSFLAVYSGDFYQPLRLWSSVLQKEGWELPKPSSEAYNVSWCGWGYEFNVTPAQMLGTVPKLKEFGIKWATLDDRWFDTYGDWNPRADTFPGDSIKKMTDDFHKQGELVQLWWLPLGAEDGKGKWESHKYVVSKVAQEHPDWFILDKNGQHARMTRDLAALCPAVPEVQDYYKRLTEKFIRDWGFDGSKLDNIYSVPMCYNPAHHHKSPQDSVNAMADVYKTIFQTTRAIKPESVTQSCPCGTPPSLAWLPYMDQAVTADPVGAVQARRRIKVYKALLGPESAVYGDHVELSAMTRVGNNWTEHGDDFASTIGAGGVVGTKFVWPDPGPKYKAVMLTKEKEEHWKKWIGIYNEKMLSKGTFRDLYVYGYDVPEAYAIEKDGKMYYAFFAPNAATWGGEVELRGLKAGSYHVTDYADGKDLGTVTAANEKAPKLATKFKDHLLLEVSK
;
A
#
# COMPACT_ATOMS: atom_id res chain seq x y z
N MET A 1 14.07 -2.88 -67.34
CA MET A 1 14.94 -1.76 -67.72
C MET A 1 15.53 -1.26 -66.40
N LYS A 2 16.67 -1.73 -66.03
CA LYS A 2 18.07 -1.29 -66.15
C LYS A 2 18.19 0.24 -66.12
N THR A 3 18.83 0.84 -65.11
CA THR A 3 20.12 1.52 -65.09
C THR A 3 20.31 2.25 -63.77
N THR A 4 21.18 1.80 -62.90
CA THR A 4 22.59 2.11 -62.56
C THR A 4 22.89 3.57 -62.18
N CYS A 5 23.24 3.75 -60.87
CA CYS A 5 24.58 4.06 -60.35
C CYS A 5 25.15 5.46 -60.61
N ARG A 6 25.51 6.18 -59.57
CA ARG A 6 26.87 6.72 -59.34
C ARG A 6 27.01 7.58 -58.09
N ILE A 7 27.99 7.22 -57.28
CA ILE A 7 28.68 8.03 -56.27
C ILE A 7 29.72 8.91 -56.97
N PRO A 8 30.10 10.06 -56.47
CA PRO A 8 31.52 10.37 -56.40
C PRO A 8 32.07 10.75 -55.04
N ARG A 9 33.31 10.40 -54.96
CA ARG A 9 34.27 10.57 -53.86
C ARG A 9 34.96 11.95 -53.87
N LEU A 10 35.56 12.23 -52.65
CA LEU A 10 36.89 12.81 -52.40
C LEU A 10 37.09 14.35 -52.43
N CYS A 11 37.61 14.85 -51.35
CA CYS A 11 38.95 15.41 -51.02
C CYS A 11 38.82 16.52 -49.99
N SER A 12 39.67 16.82 -49.03
CA SER A 12 41.10 16.59 -48.87
C SER A 12 41.55 17.03 -47.44
N ARG A 13 42.62 16.44 -47.02
CA ARG A 13 43.39 16.72 -45.79
C ARG A 13 43.94 18.14 -45.72
N LYS A 14 44.04 18.71 -44.53
CA LYS A 14 45.17 19.57 -44.12
C LYS A 14 45.71 19.15 -42.76
N LEU A 15 46.92 18.64 -42.75
CA LEU A 15 47.79 18.45 -41.58
C LEU A 15 48.28 19.82 -41.10
N LEU A 16 48.22 20.05 -39.79
CA LEU A 16 49.04 21.09 -39.15
C LEU A 16 50.00 20.37 -38.18
N LEU A 17 51.30 20.37 -38.52
CA LEU A 17 52.39 19.97 -37.64
C LEU A 17 52.58 21.07 -36.57
N ILE A 18 52.52 20.72 -35.30
CA ILE A 18 53.05 21.52 -34.19
C ILE A 18 54.15 20.73 -33.54
N ALA A 19 55.40 21.29 -33.62
CA ALA A 19 56.57 20.74 -32.96
C ALA A 19 56.45 20.81 -31.44
N VAL A 20 56.73 19.71 -30.77
CA VAL A 20 56.80 19.65 -29.33
C VAL A 20 58.29 19.51 -28.92
N LEU A 21 58.77 20.48 -28.21
CA LEU A 21 60.06 20.47 -27.49
C LEU A 21 59.93 19.59 -26.25
N PRO A 22 60.85 18.70 -25.93
CA PRO A 22 60.80 17.94 -24.71
C PRO A 22 61.40 18.72 -23.53
N LEU A 23 60.55 19.10 -22.57
CA LEU A 23 60.98 19.52 -21.22
C LEU A 23 61.15 18.26 -20.35
N LEU A 24 62.37 17.97 -19.98
CA LEU A 24 62.71 16.97 -18.99
C LEU A 24 62.28 17.44 -17.61
N PHE A 25 61.18 16.87 -17.09
CA PHE A 25 60.85 16.92 -15.64
C PHE A 25 61.20 15.58 -15.02
N THR A 26 62.16 15.58 -14.12
CA THR A 26 62.44 14.49 -13.21
C THR A 26 61.30 14.35 -12.22
N THR A 27 60.40 13.39 -12.44
CA THR A 27 59.37 13.04 -11.49
C THR A 27 59.92 11.98 -10.50
N CYS A 28 60.06 12.38 -9.26
CA CYS A 28 60.16 11.46 -8.12
C CYS A 28 58.99 10.51 -8.11
N GLY A 29 59.25 9.23 -8.36
CA GLY A 29 58.20 8.19 -8.34
C GLY A 29 57.55 8.02 -6.97
N ARG A 30 56.37 8.60 -6.77
CA ARG A 30 55.44 8.11 -5.74
C ARG A 30 54.65 6.94 -6.39
N LYS A 31 54.92 5.73 -5.89
CA LYS A 31 54.03 4.57 -6.15
C LYS A 31 52.59 4.97 -5.78
N PRO A 32 51.60 4.63 -6.62
CA PRO A 32 50.19 4.81 -6.21
C PRO A 32 50.01 3.99 -4.93
N ARG A 33 49.56 4.64 -3.87
CA ARG A 33 48.99 3.96 -2.71
C ARG A 33 47.82 3.13 -3.23
N GLN A 34 47.96 1.79 -3.21
CA GLN A 34 46.79 0.93 -3.26
C GLN A 34 45.84 1.43 -2.14
N ALA A 35 44.64 1.85 -2.51
CA ALA A 35 43.58 2.01 -1.55
C ALA A 35 43.44 0.66 -0.86
N SER A 36 43.76 0.61 0.43
CA SER A 36 43.41 -0.54 1.25
C SER A 36 41.90 -0.69 1.16
N GLU A 37 41.43 -1.75 0.57
CA GLU A 37 40.07 -2.20 0.79
C GLU A 37 39.97 -2.40 2.30
N THR A 38 39.40 -1.42 2.99
CA THR A 38 38.97 -1.58 4.37
C THR A 38 37.96 -2.71 4.37
N GLN A 39 38.32 -3.85 4.94
CA GLN A 39 37.34 -4.90 5.20
C GLN A 39 36.13 -4.24 5.92
N PRO A 40 34.91 -4.49 5.48
CA PRO A 40 33.77 -3.92 6.15
C PRO A 40 33.77 -4.32 7.62
N GLU A 41 33.55 -3.38 8.51
CA GLU A 41 33.44 -3.67 9.94
C GLU A 41 32.36 -4.75 10.16
N PRO A 42 32.60 -5.70 11.10
CA PRO A 42 31.64 -6.76 11.38
C PRO A 42 30.31 -6.20 11.91
N SER A 43 29.23 -6.95 11.71
CA SER A 43 27.90 -6.61 12.26
C SER A 43 27.94 -6.51 13.79
N THR A 44 27.15 -5.58 14.34
CA THR A 44 27.00 -5.39 15.80
C THR A 44 26.08 -6.43 16.43
N ILE A 45 25.35 -7.18 15.63
CA ILE A 45 24.38 -8.20 16.06
C ILE A 45 25.12 -9.38 16.72
N LYS A 46 24.63 -9.77 17.89
CA LYS A 46 25.16 -10.92 18.64
C LYS A 46 24.24 -12.13 18.46
N VAL A 47 24.82 -13.29 18.19
CA VAL A 47 24.12 -14.56 18.12
C VAL A 47 24.71 -15.53 19.12
N SER A 48 23.90 -16.04 20.02
CA SER A 48 24.26 -17.06 21.01
C SER A 48 23.57 -18.36 20.65
N VAL A 49 24.34 -19.39 20.39
CA VAL A 49 23.83 -20.75 20.07
C VAL A 49 24.11 -21.64 21.29
N SER A 50 23.08 -22.34 21.76
CA SER A 50 23.15 -23.28 22.86
C SER A 50 22.74 -24.69 22.38
N ASN A 51 23.40 -25.72 22.85
CA ASN A 51 23.13 -27.11 22.43
C ASN A 51 21.74 -27.62 22.83
N SER A 52 21.12 -27.03 23.85
CA SER A 52 19.83 -27.50 24.39
C SER A 52 18.84 -26.36 24.69
N GLY A 53 19.26 -25.12 24.53
CA GLY A 53 18.44 -23.93 24.76
C GLY A 53 18.10 -23.21 23.48
N PRO A 54 17.44 -22.06 23.54
CA PRO A 54 17.14 -21.25 22.38
C PRO A 54 18.40 -20.68 21.72
N ILE A 55 18.36 -20.49 20.41
CA ILE A 55 19.27 -19.54 19.75
C ILE A 55 18.77 -18.14 20.04
N VAL A 56 19.63 -17.28 20.56
CA VAL A 56 19.28 -15.89 20.89
C VAL A 56 20.04 -14.95 19.96
N ILE A 57 19.28 -14.13 19.22
CA ILE A 57 19.80 -13.07 18.36
C ILE A 57 19.49 -11.74 19.02
N THR A 58 20.53 -10.98 19.39
CA THR A 58 20.39 -9.67 20.06
C THR A 58 20.89 -8.57 19.12
N THR A 59 20.02 -7.61 18.83
CA THR A 59 20.30 -6.39 18.07
C THR A 59 20.41 -5.19 18.99
N SER A 60 20.50 -3.98 18.44
CA SER A 60 20.47 -2.73 19.23
C SER A 60 19.09 -2.39 19.81
N ALA A 61 18.00 -3.00 19.30
CA ALA A 61 16.63 -2.64 19.68
C ALA A 61 15.70 -3.84 19.92
N ALA A 62 16.11 -5.05 19.58
CA ALA A 62 15.30 -6.25 19.75
C ALA A 62 16.13 -7.47 20.15
N GLU A 63 15.42 -8.47 20.62
CA GLU A 63 15.97 -9.80 20.86
C GLU A 63 14.99 -10.85 20.30
N PHE A 64 15.52 -11.81 19.53
CA PHE A 64 14.73 -12.90 18.92
C PHE A 64 15.22 -14.23 19.49
N HIS A 65 14.29 -15.03 20.02
CA HIS A 65 14.58 -16.34 20.60
C HIS A 65 14.00 -17.44 19.71
N ILE A 66 14.86 -18.24 19.09
CA ILE A 66 14.44 -19.42 18.34
C ILE A 66 14.45 -20.59 19.33
N LEU A 67 13.25 -21.05 19.70
CA LEU A 67 13.06 -22.10 20.70
C LEU A 67 13.41 -23.49 20.11
N PRO A 68 13.63 -24.52 20.95
CA PRO A 68 13.85 -25.90 20.50
C PRO A 68 12.69 -26.45 19.65
N SER A 69 11.47 -25.97 19.82
CA SER A 69 10.31 -26.28 18.98
C SER A 69 10.38 -25.65 17.58
N GLY A 70 11.31 -24.69 17.35
CA GLY A 70 11.37 -23.89 16.14
C GLY A 70 10.51 -22.61 16.20
N TYR A 71 9.74 -22.40 17.28
CA TYR A 71 9.00 -21.15 17.47
C TYR A 71 9.95 -19.96 17.66
N ILE A 72 9.62 -18.81 17.07
CA ILE A 72 10.43 -17.59 17.18
C ILE A 72 9.66 -16.59 18.04
N GLN A 73 10.21 -16.24 19.21
CA GLN A 73 9.70 -15.18 20.05
C GLN A 73 10.47 -13.88 19.76
N ALA A 74 9.76 -12.74 19.70
CA ALA A 74 10.33 -11.43 19.52
C ALA A 74 10.17 -10.56 20.77
N TYR A 75 11.20 -9.84 21.13
CA TYR A 75 11.21 -8.93 22.28
C TYR A 75 11.73 -7.56 21.83
N LEU A 76 10.94 -6.53 22.10
CA LEU A 76 11.37 -5.14 22.00
C LEU A 76 12.22 -4.79 23.23
N LEU A 77 13.43 -4.26 23.00
CA LEU A 77 14.30 -3.74 24.05
C LEU A 77 14.00 -2.25 24.24
N LYS A 78 13.33 -1.90 25.33
CA LYS A 78 12.92 -0.51 25.60
C LYS A 78 13.06 -0.19 27.10
N ASP A 79 13.75 0.90 27.41
CA ASP A 79 13.92 1.41 28.79
C ASP A 79 14.43 0.34 29.76
N GLY A 80 15.33 -0.54 29.29
CA GLY A 80 15.89 -1.66 30.09
C GLY A 80 14.93 -2.85 30.29
N GLN A 81 13.78 -2.83 29.64
CA GLN A 81 12.78 -3.90 29.68
C GLN A 81 12.76 -4.69 28.34
N LYS A 82 12.30 -5.94 28.44
CA LYS A 82 11.96 -6.79 27.28
C LYS A 82 10.45 -6.90 27.20
N LEU A 83 9.87 -6.35 26.13
CA LEU A 83 8.41 -6.34 25.89
C LEU A 83 8.10 -7.23 24.68
N SER A 84 7.05 -8.05 24.78
CA SER A 84 6.62 -8.99 23.74
C SER A 84 5.11 -9.20 23.79
N LEU A 85 4.51 -9.50 22.63
CA LEU A 85 3.15 -10.04 22.55
C LEU A 85 3.13 -11.57 22.53
N ASP A 86 4.26 -12.22 22.25
CA ASP A 86 4.35 -13.68 22.26
C ASP A 86 3.96 -14.28 23.59
N GLU A 87 3.32 -15.45 23.58
CA GLU A 87 3.10 -16.20 24.79
C GLU A 87 4.43 -16.57 25.48
N PRO A 88 4.46 -16.66 26.81
CA PRO A 88 5.60 -17.20 27.54
C PRO A 88 6.00 -18.58 27.00
N GLN A 89 7.30 -18.87 27.02
CA GLN A 89 7.86 -20.14 26.51
C GLN A 89 7.17 -21.38 27.06
N GLU A 90 6.81 -21.35 28.32
CA GLU A 90 6.15 -22.48 29.04
C GLU A 90 4.71 -22.72 28.55
N GLY A 91 4.03 -21.68 28.06
CA GLY A 91 2.66 -21.74 27.57
C GLY A 91 2.54 -21.93 26.04
N ASN A 92 3.67 -21.92 25.32
CA ASN A 92 3.66 -21.92 23.86
C ASN A 92 4.42 -23.14 23.26
N PRO A 93 3.72 -24.28 23.08
CA PRO A 93 4.29 -25.45 22.42
C PRO A 93 4.36 -25.34 20.89
N ALA A 94 3.85 -24.24 20.31
CA ALA A 94 3.79 -24.10 18.86
C ALA A 94 5.17 -24.03 18.22
N GLU A 95 5.21 -24.34 16.95
CA GLU A 95 6.36 -24.16 16.06
C GLU A 95 6.08 -23.02 15.10
N SER A 96 7.12 -22.39 14.54
CA SER A 96 6.93 -21.27 13.62
C SER A 96 6.61 -21.65 12.18
N GLY A 97 6.60 -22.95 11.85
CA GLY A 97 6.25 -23.39 10.51
C GLY A 97 6.19 -24.89 10.32
N TYR A 98 5.27 -25.32 9.47
CA TYR A 98 5.05 -26.71 9.06
C TYR A 98 4.51 -26.75 7.61
N LEU A 99 4.46 -27.92 7.01
CA LEU A 99 3.76 -28.10 5.74
C LEU A 99 2.53 -29.00 5.89
N VAL A 100 1.70 -29.02 4.86
CA VAL A 100 0.56 -29.93 4.73
C VAL A 100 0.70 -30.69 3.43
N ASP A 101 0.55 -32.02 3.50
CA ASP A 101 0.43 -32.91 2.38
C ASP A 101 -0.90 -33.68 2.44
N ALA A 102 -1.10 -34.64 1.54
CA ALA A 102 -2.31 -35.49 1.50
C ALA A 102 -2.58 -36.28 2.82
N GLY A 103 -1.57 -36.45 3.66
CA GLY A 103 -1.67 -37.12 4.97
C GLY A 103 -1.97 -36.17 6.12
N GLY A 104 -1.96 -34.86 5.88
CA GLY A 104 -2.16 -33.83 6.89
C GLY A 104 -0.92 -32.99 7.19
N ALA A 105 -0.83 -32.47 8.42
CA ALA A 105 0.29 -31.63 8.84
C ALA A 105 1.57 -32.46 9.04
N VAL A 106 2.68 -31.96 8.48
CA VAL A 106 4.01 -32.54 8.59
C VAL A 106 4.90 -31.58 9.36
N HIS A 107 5.34 -32.02 10.52
CA HIS A 107 6.15 -31.25 11.45
C HIS A 107 7.63 -31.57 11.32
N PHE A 108 8.47 -30.61 11.66
CA PHE A 108 9.93 -30.71 11.57
C PHE A 108 10.55 -30.46 12.93
N THR A 109 11.54 -31.27 13.29
CA THR A 109 12.35 -31.02 14.49
C THR A 109 13.59 -30.25 14.10
N PRO A 110 13.74 -28.98 14.53
CA PRO A 110 14.95 -28.20 14.27
C PRO A 110 16.16 -28.79 14.99
N ASP A 111 17.29 -28.82 14.30
CA ASP A 111 18.56 -29.20 14.88
C ASP A 111 19.38 -27.94 15.23
N LEU A 112 19.09 -27.36 16.40
CA LEU A 112 19.75 -26.14 16.84
C LEU A 112 21.24 -26.34 17.10
N SER A 113 21.68 -27.58 17.39
CA SER A 113 23.09 -27.89 17.66
C SER A 113 23.96 -27.82 16.41
N HIS A 114 23.36 -27.99 15.23
CA HIS A 114 24.01 -27.86 13.93
C HIS A 114 23.67 -26.55 13.22
N ALA A 115 23.10 -25.59 13.93
CA ALA A 115 22.88 -24.26 13.39
C ALA A 115 24.20 -23.58 13.01
N LYS A 116 24.24 -22.94 11.85
CA LYS A 116 25.39 -22.15 11.36
C LYS A 116 25.08 -20.68 11.47
N VAL A 117 26.09 -19.91 11.87
CA VAL A 117 26.01 -18.45 11.96
C VAL A 117 27.06 -17.85 11.04
N ASP A 118 26.61 -17.09 10.07
CA ASP A 118 27.43 -16.43 9.08
C ASP A 118 27.18 -14.92 9.08
N GLU A 119 28.12 -14.13 8.52
CA GLU A 119 27.89 -12.73 8.20
C GLU A 119 26.89 -12.64 7.03
N ALA A 120 25.91 -11.75 7.14
CA ALA A 120 25.00 -11.41 6.06
C ALA A 120 25.35 -10.04 5.50
N THR A 121 25.46 -9.93 4.18
CA THR A 121 25.68 -8.68 3.47
C THR A 121 24.78 -8.62 2.26
N GLY A 122 24.26 -7.44 1.94
CA GLY A 122 23.37 -7.27 0.80
C GLY A 122 22.74 -5.88 0.73
N LYS A 123 21.66 -5.75 -0.01
CA LYS A 123 20.93 -4.48 -0.16
C LYS A 123 20.40 -3.94 1.18
N LEU A 124 20.10 -4.81 2.13
CA LEU A 124 19.62 -4.43 3.47
C LEU A 124 20.74 -4.05 4.44
N GLY A 125 21.99 -4.04 3.98
CA GLY A 125 23.14 -3.69 4.81
C GLY A 125 23.90 -4.90 5.31
N ARG A 126 24.55 -4.74 6.47
CA ARG A 126 25.29 -5.80 7.18
C ARG A 126 24.40 -6.43 8.24
N GLY A 127 24.64 -7.69 8.52
CA GLY A 127 23.87 -8.44 9.51
C GLY A 127 24.42 -9.82 9.79
N LYS A 128 23.60 -10.64 10.38
CA LYS A 128 23.87 -12.06 10.65
C LYS A 128 22.85 -12.95 9.98
N ARG A 129 23.31 -14.10 9.52
CA ARG A 129 22.51 -15.20 9.00
C ARG A 129 22.62 -16.39 9.90
N VAL A 130 21.49 -16.95 10.31
CA VAL A 130 21.40 -18.21 11.04
C VAL A 130 20.72 -19.23 10.15
N THR A 131 21.38 -20.35 9.87
CA THR A 131 20.86 -21.46 9.06
C THR A 131 20.65 -22.67 9.95
N ILE A 132 19.40 -23.15 10.02
CA ILE A 132 18.98 -24.24 10.92
C ILE A 132 18.44 -25.40 10.09
N PRO A 133 19.10 -26.57 10.08
CA PRO A 133 18.57 -27.78 9.45
C PRO A 133 17.47 -28.38 10.33
N ALA A 134 16.50 -29.04 9.68
CA ALA A 134 15.45 -29.82 10.34
C ALA A 134 15.05 -31.02 9.46
N GLN A 135 14.63 -32.11 10.09
CA GLN A 135 14.20 -33.30 9.39
C GLN A 135 12.84 -33.78 9.90
N THR A 136 12.08 -34.43 9.01
CA THR A 136 10.91 -35.20 9.45
C THR A 136 11.34 -36.56 10.01
N ALA A 137 10.57 -37.10 10.93
CA ALA A 137 10.65 -38.51 11.24
C ALA A 137 10.18 -39.28 10.00
N GLY A 138 11.13 -39.82 9.22
CA GLY A 138 10.85 -40.46 7.94
C GLY A 138 9.96 -41.69 8.09
N THR A 139 8.85 -41.73 7.37
CA THR A 139 8.00 -42.90 7.22
C THR A 139 8.11 -43.42 5.78
N LEU A 140 8.57 -44.67 5.65
CA LEU A 140 8.50 -45.44 4.41
C LEU A 140 9.05 -44.78 3.12
N GLY A 141 10.32 -44.35 3.14
CA GLY A 141 10.98 -43.79 1.94
C GLY A 141 10.58 -42.37 1.55
N ARG A 142 9.74 -41.71 2.33
CA ARG A 142 9.37 -40.29 2.22
C ARG A 142 10.13 -39.48 3.24
N THR A 143 11.29 -38.98 2.86
CA THR A 143 12.09 -38.08 3.73
C THR A 143 12.12 -36.67 3.16
N LEU A 144 11.59 -35.75 3.88
CA LEU A 144 11.68 -34.33 3.54
C LEU A 144 12.64 -33.65 4.51
N GLN A 145 13.60 -32.89 3.98
CA GLN A 145 14.50 -32.05 4.75
C GLN A 145 14.00 -30.61 4.66
N ARG A 146 14.01 -29.90 5.78
CA ARG A 146 13.74 -28.47 5.85
C ARG A 146 15.00 -27.75 6.31
N THR A 147 15.33 -26.66 5.64
CA THR A 147 16.37 -25.72 6.10
C THR A 147 15.74 -24.37 6.27
N VAL A 148 15.79 -23.81 7.49
CA VAL A 148 15.31 -22.46 7.79
C VAL A 148 16.50 -21.52 7.76
N GLN A 149 16.40 -20.44 7.01
CA GLN A 149 17.34 -19.32 7.00
C GLN A 149 16.70 -18.12 7.68
N ILE A 150 17.41 -17.55 8.63
CA ILE A 150 17.01 -16.35 9.39
C ILE A 150 18.07 -15.28 9.18
N ASP A 151 17.67 -14.12 8.70
CA ASP A 151 18.54 -12.97 8.47
C ASP A 151 18.09 -11.78 9.32
N VAL A 152 19.04 -11.13 9.99
CA VAL A 152 18.82 -9.91 10.78
C VAL A 152 19.89 -8.89 10.42
N TYR A 153 19.50 -7.61 10.26
CA TYR A 153 20.37 -6.56 9.72
C TYR A 153 20.54 -5.39 10.69
N ASP A 154 21.74 -4.79 10.74
CA ASP A 154 22.05 -3.64 11.61
C ASP A 154 21.14 -2.44 11.32
N ASP A 155 20.79 -2.20 10.03
CA ASP A 155 19.92 -1.10 9.60
C ASP A 155 18.45 -1.31 9.96
N PHE A 156 18.05 -2.55 10.30
CA PHE A 156 16.68 -2.95 10.63
C PHE A 156 16.63 -3.75 11.94
N PRO A 157 17.05 -3.15 13.08
CA PRO A 157 17.30 -3.90 14.31
C PRO A 157 16.05 -4.51 14.98
N THR A 158 14.86 -4.14 14.54
CA THR A 158 13.56 -4.68 15.05
C THR A 158 12.91 -5.69 14.10
N LEU A 159 13.65 -6.09 13.03
CA LEU A 159 13.15 -6.95 11.97
C LEU A 159 13.98 -8.22 11.87
N LEU A 160 13.30 -9.36 11.80
CA LEU A 160 13.85 -10.66 11.44
C LEU A 160 13.21 -11.09 10.12
N LEU A 161 14.04 -11.46 9.14
CA LEU A 161 13.58 -12.12 7.90
C LEU A 161 13.78 -13.62 8.01
N SER A 162 12.85 -14.40 7.47
CA SER A 162 12.91 -15.86 7.46
C SER A 162 12.47 -16.41 6.11
N SER A 163 13.13 -17.51 5.68
CA SER A 163 12.69 -18.33 4.56
C SER A 163 13.01 -19.79 4.85
N ALA A 164 12.29 -20.71 4.22
CA ALA A 164 12.52 -22.14 4.35
C ALA A 164 12.73 -22.77 2.98
N THR A 165 13.64 -23.74 2.91
CA THR A 165 13.85 -24.60 1.75
C THR A 165 13.50 -26.04 2.14
N TYR A 166 12.65 -26.67 1.35
CA TYR A 166 12.20 -28.05 1.51
C TYR A 166 12.84 -28.90 0.40
N THR A 167 13.58 -29.95 0.77
CA THR A 167 14.26 -30.84 -0.17
C THR A 167 13.68 -32.27 -0.06
N ASN A 168 13.24 -32.84 -1.18
CA ASN A 168 12.85 -34.23 -1.22
C ASN A 168 14.09 -35.12 -1.18
N ALA A 169 14.44 -35.60 0.00
CA ALA A 169 15.55 -36.56 0.20
C ALA A 169 15.08 -38.03 0.10
N GLY A 170 13.83 -38.29 -0.25
CA GLY A 170 13.25 -39.58 -0.47
C GLY A 170 13.55 -40.18 -1.87
N THR A 171 12.94 -41.29 -2.17
CA THR A 171 13.13 -42.03 -3.45
C THR A 171 11.91 -41.94 -4.39
N SER A 172 10.83 -41.28 -3.97
CA SER A 172 9.59 -41.06 -4.74
C SER A 172 9.20 -39.60 -4.73
N ASP A 173 8.36 -39.22 -5.69
CA ASP A 173 7.81 -37.85 -5.75
C ASP A 173 7.09 -37.50 -4.45
N TYR A 174 7.25 -36.24 -3.99
CA TYR A 174 6.63 -35.71 -2.80
C TYR A 174 5.71 -34.54 -3.16
N GLN A 175 4.42 -34.66 -2.83
CA GLN A 175 3.44 -33.58 -3.06
C GLN A 175 3.35 -32.68 -1.82
N ILE A 176 3.52 -31.38 -2.01
CA ILE A 176 3.29 -30.34 -1.00
C ILE A 176 2.03 -29.58 -1.39
N ASP A 177 1.01 -29.60 -0.55
CA ASP A 177 -0.24 -28.86 -0.80
C ASP A 177 -0.13 -27.42 -0.29
N LYS A 178 0.35 -27.26 0.94
CA LYS A 178 0.41 -25.97 1.63
C LYS A 178 1.61 -25.90 2.58
N ILE A 179 2.17 -24.69 2.70
CA ILE A 179 3.20 -24.39 3.70
C ILE A 179 2.68 -23.29 4.63
N VAL A 180 2.91 -23.46 5.93
CA VAL A 180 2.64 -22.46 6.96
C VAL A 180 3.98 -22.00 7.53
N GLU A 181 4.19 -20.68 7.51
CA GLU A 181 5.37 -20.01 8.06
C GLU A 181 4.90 -18.89 8.99
N GLN A 182 5.80 -18.35 9.81
CA GLN A 182 5.50 -17.27 10.74
C GLN A 182 4.23 -17.55 11.56
N GLN A 183 4.10 -18.79 12.06
CA GLN A 183 3.02 -19.09 12.98
C GLN A 183 3.34 -18.47 14.35
N HIS A 184 2.49 -17.57 14.80
CA HIS A 184 2.60 -16.91 16.07
C HIS A 184 1.34 -17.06 16.90
N ARG A 185 1.53 -17.07 18.21
CA ARG A 185 0.48 -17.07 19.19
C ARG A 185 0.71 -15.90 20.16
N PHE A 186 -0.09 -14.86 20.00
CA PHE A 186 0.03 -13.65 20.80
C PHE A 186 -0.89 -13.74 22.03
N ASN A 187 -0.37 -13.32 23.17
CA ASN A 187 -1.11 -13.25 24.41
C ASN A 187 -1.46 -11.79 24.71
N SER A 188 -2.73 -11.44 24.64
CA SER A 188 -3.21 -10.10 24.98
C SER A 188 -2.92 -9.69 26.43
N HIS A 189 -2.59 -10.63 27.29
CA HIS A 189 -2.21 -10.39 28.70
C HIS A 189 -0.72 -10.19 28.93
N ALA A 190 0.14 -10.32 27.91
CA ALA A 190 1.60 -10.33 28.06
C ALA A 190 2.16 -9.11 28.79
N VAL A 191 1.46 -7.98 28.76
CA VAL A 191 1.80 -6.73 29.46
C VAL A 191 0.76 -6.30 30.50
N LYS A 192 0.02 -7.24 31.09
CA LYS A 192 -1.01 -7.02 32.11
C LYS A 192 -2.22 -6.21 31.64
N GLU A 193 -2.52 -6.26 30.37
CA GLU A 193 -3.72 -5.63 29.81
C GLU A 193 -4.94 -6.56 29.90
N THR A 194 -6.13 -5.98 29.71
CA THR A 194 -7.37 -6.77 29.70
C THR A 194 -7.45 -7.67 28.48
N PRO A 195 -8.11 -8.85 28.57
CA PRO A 195 -8.34 -9.69 27.40
C PRO A 195 -8.96 -8.89 26.26
N TYR A 196 -8.52 -9.15 25.03
CA TYR A 196 -8.99 -8.48 23.81
C TYR A 196 -8.73 -6.96 23.76
N ASP A 197 -7.85 -6.43 24.61
CA ASP A 197 -7.39 -5.05 24.50
C ASP A 197 -6.17 -4.97 23.57
N MET A 198 -6.37 -5.42 22.37
CA MET A 198 -5.37 -5.43 21.29
C MET A 198 -6.00 -4.93 20.01
N TRP A 199 -5.29 -4.07 19.31
CA TRP A 199 -5.64 -3.63 17.96
C TRP A 199 -4.84 -4.40 16.92
N SER A 200 -5.37 -4.44 15.71
CA SER A 200 -4.71 -5.10 14.59
C SER A 200 -4.92 -4.34 13.28
N TYR A 201 -3.90 -4.39 12.41
CA TYR A 201 -3.97 -4.05 11.01
C TYR A 201 -4.06 -5.33 10.17
N GLN A 202 -5.01 -5.37 9.25
CA GLN A 202 -5.31 -6.49 8.38
C GLN A 202 -5.16 -6.04 6.92
N GLY A 203 -4.05 -6.42 6.26
CA GLY A 203 -3.67 -5.87 4.96
C GLY A 203 -4.43 -6.39 3.74
N ALA A 204 -5.34 -7.38 3.89
CA ALA A 204 -6.03 -7.98 2.76
C ALA A 204 -7.28 -7.20 2.32
N SER A 205 -7.52 -7.17 1.02
CA SER A 205 -8.74 -6.60 0.38
C SER A 205 -9.79 -7.68 0.22
N TYR A 206 -10.66 -7.88 1.20
CA TYR A 206 -11.63 -8.97 1.22
C TYR A 206 -13.08 -8.55 0.98
N ASN A 207 -13.56 -7.50 1.66
CA ASN A 207 -14.92 -6.97 1.51
C ASN A 207 -14.88 -5.45 1.29
N TRP A 208 -15.83 -4.95 0.51
CA TRP A 208 -16.05 -3.52 0.37
C TRP A 208 -16.45 -2.89 1.72
N GLY A 209 -15.86 -1.74 2.03
CA GLY A 209 -16.15 -0.99 3.26
C GLY A 209 -15.62 -1.62 4.55
N GLU A 210 -14.92 -2.76 4.47
CA GLU A 210 -14.33 -3.39 5.65
C GLU A 210 -13.14 -2.59 6.17
N ASP A 211 -13.05 -2.47 7.50
CA ASP A 211 -11.94 -1.78 8.14
C ASP A 211 -10.68 -2.66 8.12
N ASP A 212 -9.56 -2.05 7.78
CA ASP A 212 -8.21 -2.65 7.83
C ASP A 212 -7.55 -2.47 9.21
N VAL A 213 -7.99 -1.47 9.99
CA VAL A 213 -7.54 -1.22 11.37
C VAL A 213 -8.66 -1.51 12.34
N VAL A 214 -8.54 -2.59 13.10
CA VAL A 214 -9.64 -3.11 13.93
C VAL A 214 -9.19 -3.41 15.35
N LYS A 215 -10.09 -3.20 16.32
CA LYS A 215 -9.93 -3.73 17.68
C LYS A 215 -10.31 -5.21 17.68
N LEU A 216 -9.43 -6.08 18.15
CA LEU A 216 -9.70 -7.51 18.20
C LEU A 216 -10.80 -7.81 19.24
N THR A 217 -11.67 -8.73 18.88
CA THR A 217 -12.74 -9.25 19.74
C THR A 217 -12.64 -10.76 19.84
N LYS A 218 -13.26 -11.35 20.86
CA LYS A 218 -13.22 -12.82 21.07
C LYS A 218 -13.78 -13.67 19.93
N THR A 219 -14.50 -13.06 18.99
CA THR A 219 -15.06 -13.74 17.82
C THR A 219 -14.33 -13.37 16.53
N PHE A 220 -13.23 -12.61 16.62
CA PHE A 220 -12.52 -12.15 15.45
C PHE A 220 -11.86 -13.32 14.69
N SER A 221 -12.13 -13.39 13.38
CA SER A 221 -11.49 -14.34 12.49
C SER A 221 -11.49 -13.78 11.07
N ARG A 222 -10.31 -13.67 10.46
CA ARG A 222 -10.13 -13.27 9.05
C ARG A 222 -9.13 -14.18 8.35
N PRO A 223 -9.41 -14.65 7.12
CA PRO A 223 -8.47 -15.44 6.34
C PRO A 223 -7.37 -14.59 5.70
N ASN A 224 -7.57 -13.30 5.50
CA ASN A 224 -6.64 -12.35 4.87
C ASN A 224 -5.97 -12.93 3.61
N VAL A 225 -6.77 -13.29 2.62
CA VAL A 225 -6.29 -13.82 1.34
C VAL A 225 -5.75 -12.66 0.50
N LEU A 226 -4.52 -12.80 0.02
CA LEU A 226 -3.76 -11.82 -0.75
C LEU A 226 -3.49 -12.35 -2.17
N GLY A 227 -3.32 -11.43 -3.12
CA GLY A 227 -2.89 -11.76 -4.48
C GLY A 227 -3.83 -12.68 -5.27
N ALA A 228 -5.06 -12.86 -4.82
CA ALA A 228 -6.07 -13.68 -5.48
C ALA A 228 -7.41 -12.92 -5.51
N VAL A 229 -8.22 -13.21 -6.51
CA VAL A 229 -9.61 -12.75 -6.54
C VAL A 229 -10.40 -13.52 -5.48
N VAL A 230 -11.11 -12.79 -4.64
CA VAL A 230 -11.99 -13.32 -3.60
C VAL A 230 -13.44 -12.96 -3.89
N LYS A 231 -14.32 -13.10 -2.92
CA LYS A 231 -15.74 -12.81 -3.04
C LYS A 231 -16.01 -11.51 -3.80
N GLU A 232 -16.98 -11.54 -4.72
CA GLU A 232 -17.44 -10.38 -5.52
C GLU A 232 -16.35 -9.73 -6.39
N GLY A 233 -15.23 -10.42 -6.61
CA GLY A 233 -14.13 -9.93 -7.44
C GLY A 233 -13.12 -9.04 -6.73
N TYR A 234 -13.21 -8.87 -5.41
CA TYR A 234 -12.19 -8.19 -4.61
C TYR A 234 -10.90 -9.01 -4.56
N GLY A 235 -9.84 -8.43 -3.98
CA GLY A 235 -8.57 -9.09 -3.83
C GLY A 235 -7.40 -8.10 -3.87
N GLY A 236 -6.19 -8.59 -3.70
CA GLY A 236 -4.99 -7.77 -3.53
C GLY A 236 -4.68 -7.54 -2.07
N GLY A 237 -4.10 -6.39 -1.74
CA GLY A 237 -3.75 -6.02 -0.36
C GLY A 237 -2.25 -5.82 -0.14
N ILE A 238 -1.92 -5.45 1.09
CA ILE A 238 -0.56 -5.31 1.61
C ILE A 238 -0.24 -6.56 2.45
N PRO A 239 0.86 -7.26 2.19
CA PRO A 239 1.16 -8.52 2.86
C PRO A 239 1.72 -8.31 4.28
N VAL A 240 0.96 -7.62 5.13
CA VAL A 240 1.27 -7.33 6.52
C VAL A 240 0.04 -7.59 7.38
N ALA A 241 0.21 -8.34 8.46
CA ALA A 241 -0.70 -8.38 9.60
C ALA A 241 0.06 -7.86 10.82
N ALA A 242 -0.46 -6.84 11.48
CA ALA A 242 0.19 -6.21 12.63
C ALA A 242 -0.73 -6.17 13.84
N PHE A 243 -0.15 -6.28 15.02
CA PHE A 243 -0.83 -6.36 16.31
C PHE A 243 -0.15 -5.42 17.28
N TRP A 244 -0.90 -4.70 18.10
CA TRP A 244 -0.31 -3.82 19.13
C TRP A 244 -1.25 -3.62 20.31
N ASN A 245 -0.62 -3.35 21.45
CA ASN A 245 -1.23 -2.78 22.63
C ASN A 245 -0.57 -1.43 22.97
N ALA A 246 -0.84 -0.86 24.14
CA ALA A 246 -0.26 0.43 24.54
C ALA A 246 1.28 0.44 24.63
N SER A 247 1.93 -0.72 24.78
CA SER A 247 3.34 -0.84 25.14
C SER A 247 4.21 -1.38 24.01
N VAL A 248 3.72 -2.39 23.28
CA VAL A 248 4.47 -3.13 22.27
C VAL A 248 3.55 -3.61 21.15
N GLY A 249 4.12 -3.79 19.98
CA GLY A 249 3.47 -4.41 18.84
C GLY A 249 4.36 -5.43 18.14
N GLU A 250 3.74 -6.38 17.44
CA GLU A 250 4.40 -7.36 16.59
C GLU A 250 3.68 -7.45 15.24
N ALA A 251 4.42 -7.72 14.17
CA ALA A 251 3.88 -7.84 12.82
C ALA A 251 4.56 -8.97 12.05
N ILE A 252 3.75 -9.63 11.21
CA ILE A 252 4.18 -10.68 10.28
C ILE A 252 3.76 -10.36 8.85
N GLY A 253 4.45 -10.94 7.88
CA GLY A 253 4.13 -10.80 6.47
C GLY A 253 5.25 -11.29 5.57
N HIS A 254 5.28 -10.80 4.31
CA HIS A 254 6.40 -11.08 3.41
C HIS A 254 7.02 -9.78 2.85
N VAL A 255 8.26 -9.89 2.38
CA VAL A 255 9.03 -8.75 1.83
C VAL A 255 9.37 -8.91 0.33
N GLU A 256 8.63 -9.78 -0.38
CA GLU A 256 8.79 -9.85 -1.83
C GLU A 256 8.16 -8.61 -2.49
N THR A 257 8.80 -8.12 -3.54
CA THR A 257 8.44 -6.86 -4.20
C THR A 257 7.27 -7.00 -5.18
N LEU A 258 6.83 -8.22 -5.46
CA LEU A 258 5.69 -8.54 -6.32
C LEU A 258 4.53 -9.13 -5.52
N PRO A 259 3.28 -8.93 -5.95
CA PRO A 259 2.14 -9.54 -5.30
C PRO A 259 2.20 -11.08 -5.42
N LEU A 260 1.95 -11.77 -4.30
CA LEU A 260 1.91 -13.23 -4.23
C LEU A 260 0.53 -13.71 -3.76
N SER A 261 0.10 -14.86 -4.28
CA SER A 261 -1.09 -15.54 -3.77
C SER A 261 -0.74 -16.32 -2.51
N LEU A 262 -1.10 -15.75 -1.37
CA LEU A 262 -0.94 -16.34 -0.05
C LEU A 262 -1.99 -15.80 0.90
N SER A 263 -1.97 -16.20 2.17
CA SER A 263 -2.87 -15.63 3.18
C SER A 263 -2.15 -15.38 4.51
N LEU A 264 -2.69 -14.45 5.28
CA LEU A 264 -2.27 -14.10 6.64
C LEU A 264 -3.44 -14.32 7.61
N PRO A 265 -3.90 -15.58 7.81
CA PRO A 265 -5.04 -15.84 8.67
C PRO A 265 -4.79 -15.37 10.10
N VAL A 266 -5.80 -14.70 10.66
CA VAL A 266 -5.82 -14.22 12.05
C VAL A 266 -7.09 -14.72 12.73
N LYS A 267 -6.95 -15.31 13.90
CA LYS A 267 -8.06 -15.81 14.70
C LYS A 267 -7.83 -15.55 16.17
N VAL A 268 -8.84 -15.05 16.85
CA VAL A 268 -8.85 -14.97 18.31
C VAL A 268 -9.47 -16.25 18.86
N GLU A 269 -8.73 -16.94 19.70
CA GLU A 269 -9.16 -18.17 20.35
C GLU A 269 -10.05 -17.86 21.58
N THR A 270 -10.77 -18.86 22.07
CA THR A 270 -11.76 -18.71 23.14
C THR A 270 -11.17 -18.21 24.46
N ASP A 271 -9.89 -18.43 24.69
CA ASP A 271 -9.12 -17.99 25.86
C ASP A 271 -8.45 -16.62 25.68
N GLY A 272 -8.67 -15.95 24.55
CA GLY A 272 -8.14 -14.61 24.26
C GLY A 272 -6.78 -14.59 23.55
N ARG A 273 -6.17 -15.73 23.29
CA ARG A 273 -4.96 -15.81 22.47
C ARG A 273 -5.28 -15.49 21.01
N VAL A 274 -4.33 -14.88 20.33
CA VAL A 274 -4.44 -14.51 18.92
C VAL A 274 -3.49 -15.37 18.11
N ASP A 275 -4.02 -16.29 17.33
CA ASP A 275 -3.26 -17.09 16.40
C ASP A 275 -3.15 -16.33 15.06
N ALA A 276 -1.92 -16.20 14.55
CA ALA A 276 -1.61 -15.58 13.26
C ALA A 276 -0.53 -16.39 12.54
N SER A 277 -0.59 -16.43 11.21
CA SER A 277 0.43 -17.11 10.41
C SER A 277 0.47 -16.58 8.98
N LEU A 278 1.51 -16.96 8.23
CA LEU A 278 1.62 -16.80 6.79
C LEU A 278 1.41 -18.17 6.14
N THR A 279 0.43 -18.28 5.27
CA THR A 279 0.05 -19.54 4.61
C THR A 279 0.24 -19.43 3.10
N ILE A 280 1.04 -20.34 2.53
CA ILE A 280 1.42 -20.39 1.12
C ILE A 280 0.76 -21.61 0.48
N PRO A 281 -0.12 -21.46 -0.53
CA PRO A 281 -0.64 -22.56 -1.32
C PRO A 281 0.45 -23.05 -2.29
N ALA A 282 1.32 -23.98 -1.84
CA ALA A 282 2.47 -24.43 -2.62
C ALA A 282 2.05 -25.24 -3.86
N ASN A 283 1.12 -26.22 -3.71
CA ASN A 283 0.65 -27.09 -4.79
C ASN A 283 1.80 -27.61 -5.67
N ALA A 284 2.90 -28.03 -5.04
CA ALA A 284 4.15 -28.40 -5.70
C ALA A 284 4.43 -29.91 -5.57
N THR A 285 4.90 -30.52 -6.65
CA THR A 285 5.41 -31.90 -6.65
C THR A 285 6.93 -31.85 -6.77
N LEU A 286 7.64 -32.36 -5.78
CA LEU A 286 9.09 -32.43 -5.76
C LEU A 286 9.55 -33.85 -6.11
N LYS A 287 10.30 -33.99 -7.20
CA LYS A 287 11.02 -35.27 -7.49
C LYS A 287 12.15 -35.47 -6.49
N PRO A 288 12.68 -36.69 -6.38
CA PRO A 288 13.86 -36.95 -5.57
C PRO A 288 15.01 -35.99 -5.88
N GLY A 289 15.50 -35.30 -4.84
CA GLY A 289 16.54 -34.27 -4.92
C GLY A 289 16.06 -32.85 -5.28
N GLU A 290 14.81 -32.68 -5.71
CA GLU A 290 14.28 -31.33 -5.99
C GLU A 290 13.94 -30.57 -4.72
N THR A 291 13.92 -29.24 -4.84
CA THR A 291 13.69 -28.30 -3.74
C THR A 291 12.57 -27.32 -4.04
N TYR A 292 11.86 -26.90 -2.98
CA TYR A 292 10.93 -25.78 -2.97
C TYR A 292 11.42 -24.75 -1.93
N SER A 293 11.53 -23.50 -2.32
CA SER A 293 11.86 -22.40 -1.41
C SER A 293 10.68 -21.46 -1.21
N THR A 294 10.42 -21.08 0.04
CA THR A 294 9.35 -20.13 0.38
C THR A 294 9.79 -18.71 0.03
N PRO A 295 8.84 -17.79 -0.19
CA PRO A 295 9.10 -16.35 -0.14
C PRO A 295 9.75 -15.95 1.19
N ARG A 296 10.48 -14.84 1.19
CA ARG A 296 11.02 -14.27 2.44
C ARG A 296 9.88 -13.65 3.25
N SER A 297 9.60 -14.25 4.38
CA SER A 297 8.69 -13.74 5.39
C SER A 297 9.43 -12.88 6.41
N PHE A 298 8.68 -12.15 7.24
CA PHE A 298 9.26 -11.36 8.32
C PHE A 298 8.48 -11.47 9.61
N LEU A 299 9.20 -11.26 10.72
CA LEU A 299 8.69 -10.94 12.04
C LEU A 299 9.29 -9.61 12.47
N ALA A 300 8.46 -8.66 12.87
CA ALA A 300 8.90 -7.37 13.40
C ALA A 300 8.32 -7.12 14.78
N VAL A 301 9.11 -6.52 15.68
CA VAL A 301 8.65 -6.07 17.00
C VAL A 301 8.86 -4.55 17.10
N TYR A 302 7.88 -3.79 17.65
CA TYR A 302 7.92 -2.33 17.60
C TYR A 302 7.18 -1.68 18.76
N SER A 303 7.36 -0.37 18.93
CA SER A 303 6.55 0.48 19.81
C SER A 303 5.67 1.39 18.96
N GLY A 304 4.42 1.59 19.36
CA GLY A 304 3.45 2.38 18.58
C GLY A 304 2.36 1.52 17.96
N ASP A 305 1.76 1.98 16.88
CA ASP A 305 0.67 1.30 16.19
C ASP A 305 1.09 0.80 14.78
N PHE A 306 0.09 0.52 13.94
CA PHE A 306 0.28 0.01 12.57
C PHE A 306 1.19 0.87 11.67
N TYR A 307 1.37 2.13 11.98
CA TYR A 307 2.27 3.01 11.20
C TYR A 307 3.70 2.47 11.19
N GLN A 308 4.20 2.01 12.34
CA GLN A 308 5.58 1.57 12.49
C GLN A 308 5.94 0.35 11.62
N PRO A 309 5.21 -0.80 11.69
CA PRO A 309 5.53 -1.95 10.86
C PRO A 309 5.27 -1.71 9.37
N LEU A 310 4.27 -0.92 8.99
CA LEU A 310 4.04 -0.56 7.59
C LEU A 310 5.17 0.31 7.03
N ARG A 311 5.67 1.27 7.81
CA ARG A 311 6.81 2.09 7.44
C ARG A 311 8.09 1.28 7.34
N LEU A 312 8.33 0.37 8.29
CA LEU A 312 9.44 -0.57 8.29
C LEU A 312 9.42 -1.45 7.04
N TRP A 313 8.27 -2.10 6.76
CA TRP A 313 8.06 -2.92 5.58
C TRP A 313 8.33 -2.15 4.28
N SER A 314 7.74 -0.97 4.12
CA SER A 314 7.99 -0.12 2.95
C SER A 314 9.48 0.24 2.80
N SER A 315 10.18 0.51 3.91
CA SER A 315 11.61 0.83 3.90
C SER A 315 12.47 -0.36 3.44
N VAL A 316 12.11 -1.57 3.84
CA VAL A 316 12.75 -2.81 3.36
C VAL A 316 12.57 -2.96 1.85
N LEU A 317 11.34 -2.79 1.33
CA LEU A 317 11.09 -2.90 -0.10
C LEU A 317 11.84 -1.83 -0.90
N GLN A 318 11.96 -0.61 -0.38
CA GLN A 318 12.75 0.45 -1.01
C GLN A 318 14.23 0.09 -1.10
N LYS A 319 14.82 -0.51 -0.07
CA LYS A 319 16.18 -1.03 -0.10
C LYS A 319 16.34 -2.18 -1.12
N GLU A 320 15.32 -3.00 -1.28
CA GLU A 320 15.31 -4.07 -2.28
C GLU A 320 15.17 -3.55 -3.73
N GLY A 321 14.84 -2.30 -3.92
CA GLY A 321 14.76 -1.66 -5.24
C GLY A 321 13.37 -1.14 -5.60
N TRP A 322 12.45 -1.07 -4.63
CA TRP A 322 11.15 -0.46 -4.81
C TRP A 322 11.29 1.06 -4.84
N GLU A 323 10.91 1.68 -5.93
CA GLU A 323 10.99 3.13 -6.08
C GLU A 323 9.60 3.74 -5.88
N LEU A 324 9.44 4.48 -4.78
CA LEU A 324 8.24 5.27 -4.60
C LEU A 324 8.35 6.57 -5.40
N PRO A 325 7.38 6.88 -6.26
CA PRO A 325 7.42 8.10 -7.06
C PRO A 325 7.26 9.31 -6.15
N LYS A 326 7.93 10.40 -6.51
CA LYS A 326 7.63 11.69 -5.92
C LYS A 326 6.32 12.19 -6.53
N PRO A 327 5.29 12.50 -5.71
CA PRO A 327 4.03 13.01 -6.22
C PRO A 327 4.22 14.29 -7.05
N SER A 328 3.42 14.45 -8.10
CA SER A 328 3.29 15.73 -8.81
C SER A 328 2.84 16.82 -7.85
N SER A 329 3.28 18.06 -8.08
CA SER A 329 2.81 19.21 -7.29
C SER A 329 1.30 19.40 -7.38
N GLU A 330 0.70 18.99 -8.48
CA GLU A 330 -0.74 19.07 -8.74
C GLU A 330 -1.55 18.02 -7.94
N ALA A 331 -0.92 16.95 -7.47
CA ALA A 331 -1.58 15.90 -6.68
C ALA A 331 -2.10 16.38 -5.31
N TYR A 332 -1.73 17.57 -4.88
CA TYR A 332 -2.17 18.14 -3.59
C TYR A 332 -3.32 19.13 -3.72
N ASN A 333 -3.77 19.43 -4.94
CA ASN A 333 -4.86 20.38 -5.14
C ASN A 333 -6.22 19.73 -4.87
N VAL A 334 -7.18 20.54 -4.42
CA VAL A 334 -8.57 20.10 -4.18
C VAL A 334 -9.19 19.58 -5.47
N SER A 335 -9.92 18.47 -5.36
CA SER A 335 -10.59 17.81 -6.48
C SER A 335 -12.11 17.78 -6.30
N TRP A 336 -12.81 18.00 -7.41
CA TRP A 336 -14.23 17.73 -7.55
C TRP A 336 -14.45 16.53 -8.48
N CYS A 337 -15.35 15.63 -8.10
CA CYS A 337 -15.69 14.43 -8.85
C CYS A 337 -17.08 14.56 -9.48
N GLY A 338 -17.18 14.36 -10.79
CA GLY A 338 -18.43 14.38 -11.54
C GLY A 338 -19.39 13.24 -11.20
N TRP A 339 -18.99 12.26 -10.36
CA TRP A 339 -19.88 11.17 -9.92
C TRP A 339 -21.16 11.64 -9.22
N GLY A 340 -21.23 12.88 -8.79
CA GLY A 340 -22.49 13.47 -8.34
C GLY A 340 -23.63 13.40 -9.37
N TYR A 341 -23.30 13.40 -10.67
CA TYR A 341 -24.24 13.21 -11.78
C TYR A 341 -24.50 11.74 -12.16
N GLU A 342 -23.74 10.81 -11.58
CA GLU A 342 -23.80 9.37 -11.80
C GLU A 342 -23.77 8.97 -13.28
N PHE A 343 -24.64 8.03 -13.68
CA PHE A 343 -24.67 7.46 -15.03
C PHE A 343 -25.07 8.43 -16.17
N ASN A 344 -25.50 9.63 -15.84
CA ASN A 344 -26.02 10.60 -16.79
C ASN A 344 -25.11 11.83 -16.96
N VAL A 345 -23.88 11.75 -16.52
CA VAL A 345 -22.90 12.85 -16.68
C VAL A 345 -22.74 13.25 -18.15
N THR A 346 -22.70 14.55 -18.40
CA THR A 346 -22.53 15.13 -19.74
C THR A 346 -21.46 16.22 -19.74
N PRO A 347 -20.85 16.57 -20.90
CA PRO A 347 -19.93 17.70 -21.00
C PRO A 347 -20.52 19.01 -20.49
N ALA A 348 -21.83 19.23 -20.72
CA ALA A 348 -22.52 20.46 -20.27
C ALA A 348 -22.59 20.53 -18.74
N GLN A 349 -22.87 19.44 -18.06
CA GLN A 349 -22.87 19.37 -16.59
C GLN A 349 -21.46 19.57 -16.02
N MET A 350 -20.46 18.91 -16.61
CA MET A 350 -19.06 19.07 -16.20
C MET A 350 -18.63 20.54 -16.32
N LEU A 351 -18.80 21.14 -17.50
CA LEU A 351 -18.41 22.54 -17.75
C LEU A 351 -19.29 23.54 -16.99
N GLY A 352 -20.57 23.23 -16.81
CA GLY A 352 -21.50 24.08 -16.04
C GLY A 352 -21.09 24.24 -14.57
N THR A 353 -20.35 23.29 -14.01
CA THR A 353 -19.85 23.32 -12.62
C THR A 353 -18.62 24.24 -12.45
N VAL A 354 -17.88 24.56 -13.51
CA VAL A 354 -16.60 25.31 -13.44
C VAL A 354 -16.69 26.63 -12.69
N PRO A 355 -17.74 27.49 -12.85
CA PRO A 355 -17.83 28.71 -12.07
C PRO A 355 -17.80 28.46 -10.56
N LYS A 356 -18.43 27.39 -10.09
CA LYS A 356 -18.43 27.01 -8.67
C LYS A 356 -17.09 26.44 -8.22
N LEU A 357 -16.40 25.68 -9.07
CA LEU A 357 -15.04 25.19 -8.80
C LEU A 357 -14.09 26.37 -8.56
N LYS A 358 -14.14 27.39 -9.41
CA LYS A 358 -13.34 28.61 -9.26
C LYS A 358 -13.68 29.38 -8.00
N GLU A 359 -14.95 29.52 -7.68
CA GLU A 359 -15.40 30.20 -6.47
C GLU A 359 -14.85 29.54 -5.20
N PHE A 360 -14.77 28.23 -5.20
CA PHE A 360 -14.23 27.45 -4.06
C PHE A 360 -12.71 27.27 -4.09
N GLY A 361 -12.05 27.58 -5.20
CA GLY A 361 -10.61 27.32 -5.38
C GLY A 361 -10.31 25.83 -5.55
N ILE A 362 -11.21 25.08 -6.19
CA ILE A 362 -11.05 23.68 -6.58
C ILE A 362 -10.36 23.63 -7.93
N LYS A 363 -9.28 22.88 -8.05
CA LYS A 363 -8.42 22.86 -9.23
C LYS A 363 -8.70 21.70 -10.18
N TRP A 364 -9.11 20.55 -9.67
CA TRP A 364 -9.35 19.35 -10.43
C TRP A 364 -10.83 19.07 -10.65
N ALA A 365 -11.16 18.62 -11.86
CA ALA A 365 -12.46 18.04 -12.20
C ALA A 365 -12.24 16.61 -12.71
N THR A 366 -12.88 15.62 -12.09
CA THR A 366 -12.81 14.22 -12.52
C THR A 366 -14.04 13.86 -13.32
N LEU A 367 -13.85 13.49 -14.61
CA LEU A 367 -14.88 12.79 -15.37
C LEU A 367 -14.91 11.34 -14.91
N ASP A 368 -15.90 11.01 -14.08
CA ASP A 368 -16.02 9.72 -13.41
C ASP A 368 -16.73 8.67 -14.27
N ASP A 369 -17.15 7.55 -13.73
CA ASP A 369 -17.73 6.37 -14.40
C ASP A 369 -18.85 6.72 -15.40
N ARG A 370 -19.04 5.89 -16.41
CA ARG A 370 -20.14 5.93 -17.42
C ARG A 370 -20.02 6.97 -18.56
N TRP A 371 -18.87 7.56 -18.77
CA TRP A 371 -18.61 8.33 -19.99
C TRP A 371 -18.40 7.46 -21.24
N PHE A 372 -18.11 6.17 -21.05
CA PHE A 372 -17.75 5.18 -22.09
C PHE A 372 -18.92 4.23 -22.39
N ASP A 373 -18.86 3.59 -23.57
CA ASP A 373 -19.85 2.65 -24.07
C ASP A 373 -19.66 1.22 -23.53
N THR A 374 -18.40 0.76 -23.40
CA THR A 374 -18.07 -0.64 -23.13
C THR A 374 -16.78 -0.74 -22.32
N TYR A 375 -16.82 -1.55 -21.26
CA TYR A 375 -15.60 -1.92 -20.52
C TYR A 375 -14.67 -2.72 -21.44
N GLY A 376 -13.41 -2.31 -21.47
CA GLY A 376 -12.38 -2.88 -22.33
C GLY A 376 -12.08 -2.00 -23.53
N ASP A 377 -13.07 -1.46 -24.24
CA ASP A 377 -12.87 -0.63 -25.44
C ASP A 377 -12.63 0.84 -25.12
N TRP A 378 -13.30 1.35 -24.08
CA TRP A 378 -13.13 2.72 -23.58
C TRP A 378 -13.37 3.78 -24.66
N ASN A 379 -14.47 3.62 -25.43
CA ASN A 379 -14.92 4.64 -26.37
C ASN A 379 -16.01 5.50 -25.73
N PRO A 380 -16.11 6.79 -26.08
CA PRO A 380 -17.16 7.66 -25.57
C PRO A 380 -18.56 7.16 -25.93
N ARG A 381 -19.50 7.25 -25.03
CA ARG A 381 -20.91 7.01 -25.32
C ARG A 381 -21.44 8.05 -26.31
N ALA A 382 -21.98 7.59 -27.42
CA ALA A 382 -22.44 8.48 -28.47
C ALA A 382 -23.68 9.34 -28.08
N ASP A 383 -24.46 8.89 -27.09
CA ASP A 383 -25.66 9.59 -26.58
C ASP A 383 -25.30 10.76 -25.64
N THR A 384 -24.22 10.65 -24.86
CA THR A 384 -23.82 11.68 -23.88
C THR A 384 -22.56 12.41 -24.29
N PHE A 385 -21.62 11.74 -24.98
CA PHE A 385 -20.33 12.27 -25.43
C PHE A 385 -20.16 12.08 -26.94
N PRO A 386 -20.98 12.70 -27.79
CA PRO A 386 -20.94 12.50 -29.25
C PRO A 386 -19.69 13.10 -29.88
N GLY A 387 -19.13 12.39 -30.87
CA GLY A 387 -18.02 12.87 -31.69
C GLY A 387 -16.75 13.16 -30.88
N ASP A 388 -16.22 14.37 -30.99
CA ASP A 388 -15.04 14.87 -30.30
C ASP A 388 -15.34 15.65 -28.99
N SER A 389 -16.54 15.47 -28.43
CA SER A 389 -17.02 16.25 -27.27
C SER A 389 -16.13 16.10 -26.02
N ILE A 390 -15.50 14.93 -25.81
CA ILE A 390 -14.52 14.76 -24.72
C ILE A 390 -13.31 15.68 -24.91
N LYS A 391 -12.73 15.67 -26.10
CA LYS A 391 -11.57 16.55 -26.41
C LYS A 391 -11.94 18.02 -26.27
N LYS A 392 -13.09 18.43 -26.78
CA LYS A 392 -13.58 19.81 -26.62
C LYS A 392 -13.80 20.17 -25.14
N MET A 393 -14.35 19.26 -24.35
CA MET A 393 -14.56 19.47 -22.93
C MET A 393 -13.23 19.68 -22.20
N THR A 394 -12.21 18.85 -22.46
CA THR A 394 -10.89 19.03 -21.86
C THR A 394 -10.25 20.35 -22.26
N ASP A 395 -10.33 20.73 -23.55
CA ASP A 395 -9.81 22.02 -24.02
C ASP A 395 -10.51 23.20 -23.36
N ASP A 396 -11.82 23.10 -23.10
CA ASP A 396 -12.59 24.16 -22.46
C ASP A 396 -12.30 24.26 -20.94
N PHE A 397 -12.01 23.14 -20.26
CA PHE A 397 -11.46 23.16 -18.89
C PHE A 397 -10.11 23.89 -18.86
N HIS A 398 -9.18 23.55 -19.76
CA HIS A 398 -7.85 24.18 -19.85
C HIS A 398 -7.94 25.68 -20.14
N LYS A 399 -8.82 26.12 -21.05
CA LYS A 399 -9.05 27.56 -21.30
C LYS A 399 -9.50 28.30 -20.04
N GLN A 400 -10.14 27.60 -19.13
CA GLN A 400 -10.58 28.17 -17.85
C GLN A 400 -9.55 28.03 -16.74
N GLY A 401 -8.41 27.36 -17.02
CA GLY A 401 -7.29 27.17 -16.08
C GLY A 401 -7.52 26.03 -15.11
N GLU A 402 -8.48 25.14 -15.36
CA GLU A 402 -8.76 23.95 -14.55
C GLU A 402 -8.07 22.71 -15.14
N LEU A 403 -7.77 21.72 -14.28
CA LEU A 403 -7.22 20.42 -14.65
C LEU A 403 -8.35 19.39 -14.70
N VAL A 404 -8.19 18.41 -15.58
CA VAL A 404 -9.23 17.39 -15.78
C VAL A 404 -8.65 15.98 -15.74
N GLN A 405 -9.31 15.09 -14.98
CA GLN A 405 -8.90 13.71 -14.77
C GLN A 405 -9.95 12.75 -15.31
N LEU A 406 -9.51 11.61 -15.88
CA LEU A 406 -10.39 10.58 -16.45
C LEU A 406 -10.44 9.35 -15.55
N TRP A 407 -11.64 8.91 -15.19
CA TRP A 407 -11.89 7.64 -14.53
C TRP A 407 -11.89 6.49 -15.54
N TRP A 408 -11.23 5.39 -15.21
CA TRP A 408 -11.33 4.12 -15.93
C TRP A 408 -10.80 2.93 -15.09
N LEU A 409 -11.18 1.70 -15.51
CA LEU A 409 -10.87 0.45 -14.83
C LEU A 409 -9.98 -0.41 -15.74
N PRO A 410 -8.70 -0.64 -15.42
CA PRO A 410 -7.83 -1.51 -16.20
C PRO A 410 -8.13 -3.00 -15.96
N LEU A 411 -7.72 -3.83 -16.93
CA LEU A 411 -7.72 -5.31 -16.90
C LEU A 411 -9.09 -5.99 -16.97
N GLY A 412 -10.20 -5.26 -17.02
CA GLY A 412 -11.54 -5.81 -17.19
C GLY A 412 -12.13 -5.52 -18.57
N ALA A 413 -12.81 -6.50 -19.18
CA ALA A 413 -13.50 -6.32 -20.43
C ALA A 413 -14.86 -7.06 -20.45
N GLU A 414 -15.84 -6.53 -21.20
CA GLU A 414 -17.13 -7.16 -21.39
C GLU A 414 -17.05 -8.23 -22.48
N ASP A 415 -17.45 -9.45 -22.13
CA ASP A 415 -17.45 -10.61 -23.03
C ASP A 415 -18.85 -11.14 -23.31
N GLY A 416 -19.90 -10.39 -22.99
CA GLY A 416 -21.30 -10.73 -23.19
C GLY A 416 -21.89 -11.71 -22.17
N LYS A 417 -21.11 -12.16 -21.18
CA LYS A 417 -21.53 -13.19 -20.21
C LYS A 417 -21.68 -12.69 -18.77
N GLY A 418 -21.08 -11.56 -18.43
CA GLY A 418 -21.15 -10.98 -17.10
C GLY A 418 -22.54 -10.46 -16.74
N LYS A 419 -22.78 -10.22 -15.44
CA LYS A 419 -23.99 -9.62 -14.90
C LYS A 419 -23.62 -8.60 -13.84
N TRP A 420 -23.75 -7.32 -14.14
CA TRP A 420 -23.50 -6.28 -13.16
C TRP A 420 -24.45 -5.10 -13.31
N GLU A 421 -25.18 -4.77 -12.27
CA GLU A 421 -26.16 -3.68 -12.16
C GLU A 421 -27.16 -3.57 -13.33
N SER A 422 -27.46 -2.35 -13.75
CA SER A 422 -28.44 -2.04 -14.81
C SER A 422 -27.85 -1.97 -16.22
N HIS A 423 -26.55 -2.26 -16.34
CA HIS A 423 -25.85 -2.20 -17.61
C HIS A 423 -26.22 -3.38 -18.51
N LYS A 424 -26.45 -3.10 -19.79
CA LYS A 424 -26.61 -4.17 -20.78
C LYS A 424 -25.26 -4.67 -21.18
N TYR A 425 -24.94 -5.91 -20.81
CA TYR A 425 -23.71 -6.53 -21.22
C TYR A 425 -23.65 -6.66 -22.73
N VAL A 426 -22.60 -6.10 -23.29
CA VAL A 426 -22.23 -6.19 -24.69
C VAL A 426 -20.95 -6.99 -24.81
N VAL A 427 -20.57 -7.33 -26.02
CA VAL A 427 -19.25 -7.92 -26.27
C VAL A 427 -18.34 -6.80 -26.75
N SER A 428 -17.29 -6.51 -26.00
CA SER A 428 -16.28 -5.52 -26.40
C SER A 428 -15.55 -5.96 -27.68
N LYS A 429 -15.03 -5.00 -28.43
CA LYS A 429 -14.16 -5.31 -29.57
C LYS A 429 -12.92 -6.09 -29.14
N VAL A 430 -12.35 -5.72 -27.98
CA VAL A 430 -11.24 -6.47 -27.39
C VAL A 430 -11.60 -7.94 -27.22
N ALA A 431 -12.79 -8.26 -26.74
CA ALA A 431 -13.21 -9.66 -26.57
C ALA A 431 -13.49 -10.36 -27.92
N GLN A 432 -13.92 -9.63 -28.95
CA GLN A 432 -14.16 -10.18 -30.27
C GLN A 432 -12.86 -10.40 -31.07
N GLU A 433 -11.94 -9.44 -31.01
CA GLU A 433 -10.74 -9.40 -31.83
C GLU A 433 -9.57 -10.13 -31.16
N HIS A 434 -9.55 -10.20 -29.83
CA HIS A 434 -8.46 -10.77 -29.03
C HIS A 434 -8.94 -11.72 -27.93
N PRO A 435 -9.69 -12.79 -28.27
CA PRO A 435 -10.12 -13.79 -27.31
C PRO A 435 -8.97 -14.54 -26.64
N ASP A 436 -7.79 -14.52 -27.25
CA ASP A 436 -6.54 -15.07 -26.75
C ASP A 436 -5.88 -14.25 -25.63
N TRP A 437 -6.34 -13.03 -25.33
CA TRP A 437 -5.78 -12.19 -24.26
C TRP A 437 -6.36 -12.50 -22.87
N PHE A 438 -7.43 -13.30 -22.79
CA PHE A 438 -8.16 -13.49 -21.56
C PHE A 438 -7.54 -14.55 -20.65
N ILE A 439 -7.60 -14.29 -19.35
CA ILE A 439 -7.33 -15.27 -18.32
C ILE A 439 -8.38 -16.38 -18.40
N LEU A 440 -7.96 -17.63 -18.48
CA LEU A 440 -8.82 -18.79 -18.33
C LEU A 440 -8.72 -19.37 -16.92
N ASP A 441 -9.84 -19.79 -16.38
CA ASP A 441 -9.92 -20.56 -15.16
C ASP A 441 -9.51 -22.04 -15.39
N LYS A 442 -9.53 -22.85 -14.34
CA LYS A 442 -9.19 -24.29 -14.43
C LYS A 442 -10.10 -25.10 -15.35
N ASN A 443 -11.29 -24.58 -15.68
CA ASN A 443 -12.28 -25.23 -16.55
C ASN A 443 -12.21 -24.70 -18.00
N GLY A 444 -11.24 -23.81 -18.31
CA GLY A 444 -11.09 -23.22 -19.63
C GLY A 444 -12.11 -22.12 -19.94
N GLN A 445 -12.78 -21.54 -18.93
CA GLN A 445 -13.70 -20.42 -19.08
C GLN A 445 -12.98 -19.11 -18.77
N HIS A 446 -13.46 -17.99 -19.35
CA HIS A 446 -12.96 -16.68 -18.98
C HIS A 446 -13.10 -16.46 -17.46
N ALA A 447 -11.98 -16.23 -16.78
CA ALA A 447 -11.98 -15.96 -15.36
C ALA A 447 -12.56 -14.58 -15.05
N ARG A 448 -13.29 -14.46 -13.94
CA ARG A 448 -14.00 -13.24 -13.56
C ARG A 448 -13.20 -12.41 -12.55
N MET A 449 -13.32 -11.11 -12.68
CA MET A 449 -12.83 -10.12 -11.73
C MET A 449 -13.99 -9.21 -11.29
N THR A 450 -13.66 -8.07 -10.68
CA THR A 450 -14.67 -7.10 -10.22
C THR A 450 -15.71 -6.78 -11.30
N ARG A 451 -16.93 -6.47 -10.87
CA ARG A 451 -18.08 -6.17 -11.75
C ARG A 451 -18.43 -7.33 -12.69
N ASP A 452 -18.03 -8.54 -12.35
CA ASP A 452 -18.22 -9.76 -13.16
C ASP A 452 -17.63 -9.65 -14.59
N LEU A 453 -16.63 -8.79 -14.77
CA LEU A 453 -15.92 -8.62 -16.03
C LEU A 453 -14.98 -9.80 -16.29
N ALA A 454 -14.77 -10.11 -17.56
CA ALA A 454 -13.71 -11.04 -17.97
C ALA A 454 -12.34 -10.38 -17.80
N ALA A 455 -11.40 -11.10 -17.21
CA ALA A 455 -10.07 -10.56 -16.90
C ALA A 455 -9.13 -10.72 -18.10
N LEU A 456 -8.50 -9.62 -18.54
CA LEU A 456 -7.38 -9.64 -19.45
C LEU A 456 -6.09 -10.04 -18.70
N CYS A 457 -5.25 -10.85 -19.33
CA CYS A 457 -4.03 -11.32 -18.69
C CYS A 457 -2.90 -10.30 -18.77
N PRO A 458 -2.49 -9.68 -17.65
CA PRO A 458 -1.44 -8.67 -17.65
C PRO A 458 -0.05 -9.22 -18.01
N ALA A 459 0.15 -10.54 -17.99
CA ALA A 459 1.40 -11.18 -18.41
C ALA A 459 1.51 -11.37 -19.93
N VAL A 460 0.47 -11.03 -20.69
CA VAL A 460 0.50 -11.01 -22.16
C VAL A 460 1.06 -9.66 -22.61
N PRO A 461 2.18 -9.62 -23.36
CA PRO A 461 2.82 -8.36 -23.77
C PRO A 461 1.90 -7.43 -24.56
N GLU A 462 1.06 -7.98 -25.42
CA GLU A 462 0.09 -7.24 -26.25
C GLU A 462 -0.97 -6.54 -25.38
N VAL A 463 -1.32 -7.09 -24.24
CA VAL A 463 -2.21 -6.47 -23.25
C VAL A 463 -1.52 -5.27 -22.61
N GLN A 464 -0.23 -5.36 -22.27
CA GLN A 464 0.52 -4.22 -21.75
C GLN A 464 0.62 -3.10 -22.80
N ASP A 465 0.91 -3.44 -24.06
CA ASP A 465 0.92 -2.49 -25.19
C ASP A 465 -0.45 -1.87 -25.43
N TYR A 466 -1.53 -2.62 -25.22
CA TYR A 466 -2.88 -2.10 -25.32
C TYR A 466 -3.14 -1.00 -24.29
N TYR A 467 -2.78 -1.23 -23.03
CA TYR A 467 -2.92 -0.22 -21.96
C TYR A 467 -2.02 1.00 -22.18
N LYS A 468 -0.84 0.82 -22.75
CA LYS A 468 0.00 1.93 -23.21
C LYS A 468 -0.73 2.80 -24.23
N ARG A 469 -1.31 2.20 -25.29
CA ARG A 469 -2.07 2.93 -26.32
C ARG A 469 -3.32 3.63 -25.75
N LEU A 470 -4.05 2.99 -24.84
CA LEU A 470 -5.17 3.64 -24.16
C LEU A 470 -4.72 4.86 -23.35
N THR A 471 -3.62 4.74 -22.61
CA THR A 471 -3.05 5.86 -21.86
C THR A 471 -2.62 7.00 -22.79
N GLU A 472 -1.99 6.68 -23.90
CA GLU A 472 -1.62 7.67 -24.92
C GLU A 472 -2.86 8.39 -25.49
N LYS A 473 -3.92 7.65 -25.84
CA LYS A 473 -5.21 8.19 -26.27
C LYS A 473 -5.80 9.17 -25.24
N PHE A 474 -5.82 8.80 -23.98
CA PHE A 474 -6.46 9.63 -22.94
C PHE A 474 -5.62 10.88 -22.62
N ILE A 475 -4.32 10.73 -22.45
CA ILE A 475 -3.45 11.82 -21.99
C ILE A 475 -2.99 12.72 -23.15
N ARG A 476 -2.57 12.13 -24.28
CA ARG A 476 -2.06 12.89 -25.44
C ARG A 476 -3.19 13.37 -26.33
N ASP A 477 -4.05 12.44 -26.80
CA ASP A 477 -4.99 12.76 -27.86
C ASP A 477 -6.21 13.51 -27.32
N TRP A 478 -6.74 13.11 -26.17
CA TRP A 478 -7.88 13.77 -25.54
C TRP A 478 -7.48 14.89 -24.58
N GLY A 479 -6.24 14.94 -24.14
CA GLY A 479 -5.67 16.05 -23.37
C GLY A 479 -5.89 15.98 -21.86
N PHE A 480 -6.40 14.87 -21.29
CA PHE A 480 -6.51 14.75 -19.84
C PHE A 480 -5.20 14.97 -19.11
N ASP A 481 -5.27 15.49 -17.88
CA ASP A 481 -4.11 15.81 -17.03
C ASP A 481 -3.80 14.68 -16.05
N GLY A 482 -4.62 13.64 -16.04
CA GLY A 482 -4.40 12.47 -15.21
C GLY A 482 -5.46 11.41 -15.36
N SER A 483 -5.26 10.30 -14.64
CA SER A 483 -6.18 9.17 -14.60
C SER A 483 -6.59 8.87 -13.16
N LYS A 484 -7.89 8.61 -12.94
CA LYS A 484 -8.40 7.92 -11.75
C LYS A 484 -8.60 6.46 -12.11
N LEU A 485 -7.65 5.60 -11.70
CA LEU A 485 -7.76 4.15 -11.84
C LEU A 485 -8.60 3.63 -10.67
N ASP A 486 -9.70 2.96 -10.99
CA ASP A 486 -10.64 2.55 -9.97
C ASP A 486 -10.96 1.05 -10.04
N ASN A 487 -11.47 0.50 -8.92
CA ASN A 487 -11.74 -0.94 -8.77
C ASN A 487 -10.51 -1.82 -9.08
N ILE A 488 -9.32 -1.33 -8.75
CA ILE A 488 -8.02 -1.94 -9.05
C ILE A 488 -7.66 -3.03 -8.02
N TYR A 489 -8.43 -4.09 -8.00
CA TYR A 489 -8.25 -5.26 -7.14
C TYR A 489 -7.23 -6.23 -7.74
N SER A 490 -7.33 -7.52 -7.42
CA SER A 490 -6.50 -8.55 -8.03
C SER A 490 -7.10 -9.08 -9.33
N VAL A 491 -6.28 -9.68 -10.18
CA VAL A 491 -6.73 -10.54 -11.28
C VAL A 491 -6.66 -12.01 -10.85
N PRO A 492 -7.45 -12.90 -11.49
CA PRO A 492 -7.34 -14.34 -11.26
C PRO A 492 -5.99 -14.92 -11.71
N MET A 493 -5.63 -16.08 -11.15
CA MET A 493 -4.55 -16.91 -11.70
C MET A 493 -4.92 -17.38 -13.10
N CYS A 494 -3.95 -17.39 -14.02
CA CYS A 494 -4.16 -17.73 -15.42
C CYS A 494 -3.80 -19.19 -15.72
N TYR A 495 -4.80 -19.96 -16.15
CA TYR A 495 -4.64 -21.34 -16.61
C TYR A 495 -4.73 -21.47 -18.14
N ASN A 496 -4.61 -20.36 -18.89
CA ASN A 496 -4.63 -20.37 -20.34
C ASN A 496 -3.34 -20.98 -20.90
N PRO A 497 -3.40 -22.16 -21.54
CA PRO A 497 -2.19 -22.82 -22.04
C PRO A 497 -1.50 -22.05 -23.19
N ALA A 498 -2.24 -21.20 -23.88
CA ALA A 498 -1.69 -20.40 -24.98
C ALA A 498 -0.75 -19.27 -24.48
N HIS A 499 -0.82 -18.90 -23.22
CA HIS A 499 0.03 -17.84 -22.65
C HIS A 499 1.43 -18.35 -22.24
N HIS A 500 1.65 -19.68 -22.19
CA HIS A 500 2.93 -20.28 -21.84
C HIS A 500 3.54 -19.79 -20.52
N HIS A 501 2.70 -19.47 -19.53
CA HIS A 501 3.15 -19.06 -18.20
C HIS A 501 3.96 -20.17 -17.52
N LYS A 502 4.99 -19.78 -16.76
CA LYS A 502 5.73 -20.73 -15.90
C LYS A 502 4.86 -21.21 -14.74
N SER A 503 3.96 -20.36 -14.29
CA SER A 503 3.02 -20.61 -13.20
C SER A 503 1.72 -19.83 -13.46
N PRO A 504 0.56 -20.35 -13.04
CA PRO A 504 -0.68 -19.59 -13.05
C PRO A 504 -0.61 -18.26 -12.29
N GLN A 505 0.31 -18.16 -11.32
CA GLN A 505 0.60 -16.96 -10.53
C GLN A 505 1.17 -15.81 -11.36
N ASP A 506 1.74 -16.08 -12.54
CA ASP A 506 2.40 -15.05 -13.38
C ASP A 506 1.44 -13.94 -13.78
N SER A 507 0.13 -14.22 -13.95
CA SER A 507 -0.87 -13.17 -14.19
C SER A 507 -0.99 -12.19 -13.02
N VAL A 508 -0.94 -12.67 -11.79
CA VAL A 508 -1.02 -11.83 -10.59
C VAL A 508 0.25 -10.98 -10.44
N ASN A 509 1.41 -11.59 -10.65
CA ASN A 509 2.70 -10.90 -10.58
C ASN A 509 2.81 -9.76 -11.60
N ALA A 510 2.36 -10.01 -12.84
CA ALA A 510 2.45 -9.06 -13.95
C ALA A 510 1.47 -7.87 -13.86
N MET A 511 0.55 -7.86 -12.89
CA MET A 511 -0.28 -6.67 -12.64
C MET A 511 0.60 -5.42 -12.44
N ALA A 512 1.71 -5.56 -11.74
CA ALA A 512 2.63 -4.47 -11.49
C ALA A 512 3.17 -3.85 -12.81
N ASP A 513 3.40 -4.65 -13.84
CA ASP A 513 3.91 -4.17 -15.14
C ASP A 513 2.86 -3.32 -15.87
N VAL A 514 1.59 -3.67 -15.80
CA VAL A 514 0.50 -2.87 -16.40
C VAL A 514 0.38 -1.52 -15.70
N TYR A 515 0.34 -1.48 -14.37
CA TYR A 515 0.25 -0.21 -13.62
C TYR A 515 1.50 0.66 -13.83
N LYS A 516 2.68 0.04 -13.88
CA LYS A 516 3.94 0.70 -14.24
C LYS A 516 3.86 1.32 -15.64
N THR A 517 3.36 0.57 -16.62
CA THR A 517 3.19 1.05 -18.00
C THR A 517 2.26 2.25 -18.08
N ILE A 518 1.10 2.19 -17.41
CA ILE A 518 0.15 3.31 -17.35
C ILE A 518 0.82 4.53 -16.73
N PHE A 519 1.42 4.38 -15.54
CA PHE A 519 2.06 5.47 -14.80
C PHE A 519 3.21 6.11 -15.60
N GLN A 520 4.13 5.31 -16.12
CA GLN A 520 5.29 5.81 -16.84
C GLN A 520 4.89 6.47 -18.17
N THR A 521 3.90 5.92 -18.89
CA THR A 521 3.39 6.52 -20.13
C THR A 521 2.73 7.87 -19.84
N THR A 522 1.92 7.94 -18.79
CA THR A 522 1.27 9.20 -18.37
C THR A 522 2.31 10.28 -18.08
N ARG A 523 3.32 9.96 -17.27
CA ARG A 523 4.39 10.88 -16.89
C ARG A 523 5.31 11.28 -18.04
N ALA A 524 5.56 10.37 -18.98
CA ALA A 524 6.35 10.67 -20.19
C ALA A 524 5.66 11.67 -21.12
N ILE A 525 4.31 11.68 -21.15
CA ILE A 525 3.52 12.62 -21.96
C ILE A 525 3.35 13.95 -21.23
N LYS A 526 2.95 13.91 -19.97
CA LYS A 526 2.74 15.08 -19.10
C LYS A 526 3.45 14.89 -17.75
N PRO A 527 4.64 15.49 -17.54
CA PRO A 527 5.41 15.30 -16.29
C PRO A 527 4.67 15.66 -15.00
N GLU A 528 3.76 16.64 -15.04
CA GLU A 528 2.96 17.09 -13.90
C GLU A 528 1.59 16.39 -13.82
N SER A 529 1.35 15.38 -14.63
CA SER A 529 0.10 14.59 -14.57
C SER A 529 -0.06 13.85 -13.25
N VAL A 530 -1.32 13.52 -12.91
CA VAL A 530 -1.65 12.79 -11.67
C VAL A 530 -2.30 11.46 -11.99
N THR A 531 -1.60 10.38 -11.68
CA THR A 531 -2.20 9.04 -11.63
C THR A 531 -2.72 8.79 -10.22
N GLN A 532 -4.03 8.69 -10.09
CA GLN A 532 -4.74 8.41 -8.85
C GLN A 532 -5.18 6.94 -8.84
N SER A 533 -4.89 6.22 -7.75
CA SER A 533 -5.21 4.80 -7.60
C SER A 533 -6.25 4.59 -6.50
N CYS A 534 -7.42 4.05 -6.90
CA CYS A 534 -8.57 3.84 -6.04
C CYS A 534 -8.94 2.34 -5.95
N PRO A 535 -8.67 1.66 -4.85
CA PRO A 535 -9.13 0.29 -4.63
C PRO A 535 -10.60 0.22 -4.17
N CYS A 536 -11.40 1.21 -4.42
CA CYS A 536 -12.87 1.29 -4.17
C CYS A 536 -13.35 0.44 -2.98
N GLY A 537 -13.40 1.05 -1.80
CA GLY A 537 -13.90 0.41 -0.57
C GLY A 537 -12.97 -0.60 0.10
N THR A 538 -11.74 -0.83 -0.43
CA THR A 538 -10.81 -1.84 0.10
C THR A 538 -9.43 -1.27 0.45
N PRO A 539 -8.55 -2.03 1.17
CA PRO A 539 -7.16 -1.64 1.41
C PRO A 539 -6.31 -1.50 0.13
N PRO A 540 -5.15 -0.81 0.21
CA PRO A 540 -4.22 -0.73 -0.90
C PRO A 540 -3.67 -2.09 -1.33
N SER A 541 -3.11 -2.17 -2.54
CA SER A 541 -2.47 -3.37 -3.06
C SER A 541 -1.01 -3.13 -3.43
N LEU A 542 -0.16 -4.09 -3.09
CA LEU A 542 1.26 -4.13 -3.48
C LEU A 542 1.46 -4.00 -5.00
N ALA A 543 0.50 -4.47 -5.80
CA ALA A 543 0.62 -4.49 -7.26
C ALA A 543 0.77 -3.09 -7.90
N TRP A 544 0.18 -2.06 -7.32
CA TRP A 544 0.15 -0.72 -7.93
C TRP A 544 0.72 0.39 -7.03
N LEU A 545 1.03 0.09 -5.77
CA LEU A 545 1.46 1.08 -4.80
C LEU A 545 2.66 1.94 -5.25
N PRO A 546 3.68 1.42 -5.99
CA PRO A 546 4.78 2.25 -6.49
C PRO A 546 4.45 3.05 -7.76
N TYR A 547 3.28 2.86 -8.35
CA TYR A 547 2.95 3.38 -9.68
C TYR A 547 1.77 4.35 -9.65
N MET A 548 1.84 5.34 -8.76
CA MET A 548 0.82 6.40 -8.62
C MET A 548 1.41 7.68 -8.05
N ASP A 549 0.72 8.79 -8.26
CA ASP A 549 1.00 10.08 -7.64
C ASP A 549 0.16 10.31 -6.39
N GLN A 550 -1.06 9.82 -6.41
CA GLN A 550 -2.05 10.09 -5.38
C GLN A 550 -2.81 8.81 -5.01
N ALA A 551 -2.69 8.43 -3.75
CA ALA A 551 -3.51 7.36 -3.17
C ALA A 551 -4.92 7.89 -2.85
N VAL A 552 -5.90 7.00 -2.82
CA VAL A 552 -7.29 7.31 -2.42
C VAL A 552 -7.65 6.51 -1.19
N THR A 553 -8.32 7.13 -0.22
CA THR A 553 -8.88 6.42 0.94
C THR A 553 -10.01 5.45 0.56
N ALA A 554 -10.47 5.52 -0.66
CA ALA A 554 -11.28 4.52 -1.35
C ALA A 554 -12.63 4.22 -0.68
N ASP A 555 -13.63 5.03 -0.99
CA ASP A 555 -14.99 4.91 -0.46
C ASP A 555 -15.02 4.63 1.05
N PRO A 556 -14.43 5.48 1.90
CA PRO A 556 -14.41 5.22 3.32
C PRO A 556 -15.81 5.26 3.91
N VAL A 557 -16.11 4.31 4.77
CA VAL A 557 -17.39 4.24 5.48
C VAL A 557 -17.33 5.14 6.72
N GLY A 558 -17.30 6.45 6.52
CA GLY A 558 -17.24 7.47 7.56
C GLY A 558 -15.86 8.07 7.81
N ALA A 559 -15.85 9.17 8.55
CA ALA A 559 -14.66 10.00 8.80
C ALA A 559 -13.52 9.25 9.51
N VAL A 560 -13.83 8.36 10.43
CA VAL A 560 -12.83 7.58 11.19
C VAL A 560 -12.02 6.68 10.26
N GLN A 561 -12.69 5.99 9.33
CA GLN A 561 -12.01 5.13 8.36
C GLN A 561 -11.14 5.95 7.39
N ALA A 562 -11.61 7.13 6.96
CA ALA A 562 -10.83 8.05 6.14
C ALA A 562 -9.51 8.44 6.83
N ARG A 563 -9.55 8.84 8.11
CA ARG A 563 -8.35 9.20 8.88
C ARG A 563 -7.38 8.03 9.03
N ARG A 564 -7.88 6.83 9.35
CA ARG A 564 -7.05 5.60 9.46
C ARG A 564 -6.34 5.31 8.15
N ARG A 565 -7.06 5.30 7.03
CA ARG A 565 -6.50 5.04 5.69
C ARG A 565 -5.50 6.11 5.25
N ILE A 566 -5.72 7.39 5.60
CA ILE A 566 -4.70 8.43 5.38
C ILE A 566 -3.40 8.05 6.12
N LYS A 567 -3.48 7.70 7.40
CA LYS A 567 -2.31 7.28 8.20
C LYS A 567 -1.63 6.02 7.63
N VAL A 568 -2.39 5.03 7.15
CA VAL A 568 -1.86 3.83 6.46
C VAL A 568 -1.04 4.23 5.23
N TYR A 569 -1.57 5.08 4.35
CA TYR A 569 -0.84 5.52 3.17
C TYR A 569 0.38 6.39 3.50
N LYS A 570 0.31 7.24 4.54
CA LYS A 570 1.47 7.99 5.03
C LYS A 570 2.60 7.07 5.51
N ALA A 571 2.27 5.91 6.09
CA ALA A 571 3.25 4.89 6.45
C ALA A 571 3.84 4.20 5.21
N LEU A 572 3.00 3.78 4.27
CA LEU A 572 3.41 3.01 3.10
C LEU A 572 4.20 3.84 2.07
N LEU A 573 3.72 5.06 1.77
CA LEU A 573 4.25 5.92 0.70
C LEU A 573 5.21 7.00 1.19
N GLY A 574 5.30 7.18 2.50
CA GLY A 574 6.09 8.23 3.12
C GLY A 574 5.25 9.37 3.68
N PRO A 575 5.81 10.11 4.66
CA PRO A 575 5.07 11.10 5.45
C PRO A 575 4.56 12.30 4.64
N GLU A 576 5.15 12.56 3.47
CA GLU A 576 4.79 13.68 2.58
C GLU A 576 3.94 13.26 1.38
N SER A 577 3.51 11.98 1.32
CA SER A 577 2.72 11.46 0.20
C SER A 577 1.39 12.18 0.04
N ALA A 578 0.93 12.33 -1.21
CA ALA A 578 -0.40 12.83 -1.50
C ALA A 578 -1.43 11.72 -1.29
N VAL A 579 -2.36 11.93 -0.35
CA VAL A 579 -3.42 10.98 -0.04
C VAL A 579 -4.76 11.69 -0.17
N TYR A 580 -5.51 11.38 -1.20
CA TYR A 580 -6.85 11.88 -1.41
C TYR A 580 -7.79 11.27 -0.37
N GLY A 581 -8.40 12.12 0.45
CA GLY A 581 -9.32 11.71 1.52
C GLY A 581 -10.68 11.22 1.01
N ASP A 582 -10.80 11.06 -0.30
CA ASP A 582 -12.03 10.81 -1.03
C ASP A 582 -13.03 11.98 -0.91
N HIS A 583 -14.30 11.74 -1.18
CA HIS A 583 -15.31 12.77 -1.13
C HIS A 583 -15.72 13.04 0.32
N VAL A 584 -15.77 14.30 0.74
CA VAL A 584 -16.21 14.65 2.11
C VAL A 584 -17.63 14.17 2.42
N GLU A 585 -18.45 13.97 1.41
CA GLU A 585 -19.79 13.39 1.51
C GLU A 585 -19.79 11.97 2.10
N LEU A 586 -18.71 11.22 1.92
CA LEU A 586 -18.52 9.88 2.48
C LEU A 586 -18.25 9.88 3.99
N SER A 587 -17.98 11.05 4.60
CA SER A 587 -17.78 11.16 6.04
C SER A 587 -19.04 10.84 6.86
N ALA A 588 -20.23 10.89 6.24
CA ALA A 588 -21.48 10.38 6.78
C ALA A 588 -22.33 9.71 5.70
N MET A 589 -22.71 8.47 5.93
CA MET A 589 -23.48 7.67 4.98
C MET A 589 -24.69 7.04 5.67
N THR A 590 -25.80 6.95 4.93
CA THR A 590 -26.95 6.13 5.34
C THR A 590 -27.27 5.13 4.23
N ARG A 591 -27.68 3.93 4.63
CA ARG A 591 -28.12 2.88 3.72
C ARG A 591 -29.59 2.55 3.96
N VAL A 592 -30.40 2.65 2.92
CA VAL A 592 -31.80 2.21 2.94
C VAL A 592 -31.98 1.14 1.86
N GLY A 593 -32.07 -0.12 2.27
CA GLY A 593 -32.05 -1.25 1.35
C GLY A 593 -30.71 -1.31 0.58
N ASN A 594 -30.76 -1.25 -0.75
CA ASN A 594 -29.59 -1.22 -1.62
C ASN A 594 -29.14 0.21 -1.98
N ASN A 595 -29.83 1.23 -1.47
CA ASN A 595 -29.53 2.62 -1.78
C ASN A 595 -28.62 3.22 -0.70
N TRP A 596 -27.53 3.84 -1.13
CA TRP A 596 -26.61 4.58 -0.29
C TRP A 596 -26.87 6.07 -0.46
N THR A 597 -27.01 6.80 0.63
CA THR A 597 -27.06 8.26 0.64
C THR A 597 -25.83 8.80 1.36
N GLU A 598 -25.04 9.59 0.67
CA GLU A 598 -23.84 10.21 1.16
C GLU A 598 -24.16 11.68 1.48
N HIS A 599 -24.02 12.07 2.74
CA HIS A 599 -24.49 13.38 3.22
C HIS A 599 -23.52 14.06 4.17
N GLY A 600 -22.29 13.52 4.30
CA GLY A 600 -21.26 14.12 5.16
C GLY A 600 -20.66 15.40 4.59
N ASP A 601 -19.96 16.13 5.46
CA ASP A 601 -19.22 17.35 5.14
C ASP A 601 -18.08 17.57 6.14
N ASP A 602 -17.49 16.50 6.67
CA ASP A 602 -16.37 16.55 7.63
C ASP A 602 -15.03 16.79 6.91
N PHE A 603 -14.70 18.03 6.66
CA PHE A 603 -13.39 18.45 6.15
C PHE A 603 -12.26 18.32 7.18
N ALA A 604 -12.60 18.47 8.46
CA ALA A 604 -11.62 18.50 9.55
C ALA A 604 -10.83 17.19 9.64
N SER A 605 -11.46 16.04 9.41
CA SER A 605 -10.81 14.73 9.41
C SER A 605 -9.76 14.61 8.31
N THR A 606 -10.10 14.96 7.08
CA THR A 606 -9.15 14.91 5.96
C THR A 606 -8.00 15.90 6.15
N ILE A 607 -8.30 17.15 6.50
CA ILE A 607 -7.28 18.22 6.69
C ILE A 607 -6.37 17.86 7.86
N GLY A 608 -6.97 17.50 9.00
CA GLY A 608 -6.24 17.23 10.24
C GLY A 608 -5.34 15.99 10.17
N ALA A 609 -5.74 14.96 9.41
CA ALA A 609 -4.90 13.79 9.15
C ALA A 609 -3.87 13.99 8.03
N GLY A 610 -3.86 15.15 7.34
CA GLY A 610 -2.93 15.47 6.25
C GLY A 610 -3.33 14.87 4.90
N GLY A 611 -4.61 14.63 4.69
CA GLY A 611 -5.16 14.22 3.40
C GLY A 611 -5.42 15.39 2.46
N VAL A 612 -5.67 15.07 1.18
CA VAL A 612 -6.09 16.00 0.12
C VAL A 612 -7.61 16.00 0.08
N VAL A 613 -8.21 17.19 0.08
CA VAL A 613 -9.67 17.36 0.11
C VAL A 613 -10.30 17.05 -1.25
N GLY A 614 -11.42 16.31 -1.23
CA GLY A 614 -12.26 16.03 -2.37
C GLY A 614 -13.75 16.22 -2.12
N THR A 615 -14.50 16.46 -3.19
CA THR A 615 -15.96 16.67 -3.18
C THR A 615 -16.61 16.04 -4.41
N LYS A 616 -17.95 15.90 -4.40
CA LYS A 616 -18.73 15.41 -5.56
C LYS A 616 -20.10 16.07 -5.72
N PHE A 617 -20.29 17.28 -5.24
CA PHE A 617 -21.56 18.03 -5.37
C PHE A 617 -22.03 18.22 -6.83
N VAL A 618 -23.30 18.50 -7.02
CA VAL A 618 -23.90 18.92 -8.31
C VAL A 618 -24.25 20.41 -8.28
N TRP A 619 -23.98 21.13 -9.38
CA TRP A 619 -24.27 22.55 -9.54
C TRP A 619 -24.04 23.00 -11.00
N PRO A 620 -24.86 23.85 -11.61
CA PRO A 620 -26.21 24.28 -11.16
C PRO A 620 -27.29 23.25 -11.44
N ASP A 621 -26.99 22.24 -12.27
CA ASP A 621 -27.91 21.16 -12.60
C ASP A 621 -28.20 20.33 -11.33
N PRO A 622 -29.44 20.05 -10.97
CA PRO A 622 -29.79 19.31 -9.77
C PRO A 622 -29.34 17.84 -9.78
N GLY A 623 -28.98 17.25 -10.93
CA GLY A 623 -28.60 15.85 -11.02
C GLY A 623 -29.69 14.86 -10.58
N PRO A 624 -29.36 13.59 -10.30
CA PRO A 624 -30.30 12.58 -9.81
C PRO A 624 -30.80 12.90 -8.40
N LYS A 625 -32.11 12.77 -8.17
CA LYS A 625 -32.79 13.22 -6.95
C LYS A 625 -32.32 12.56 -5.65
N TYR A 626 -31.78 11.36 -5.68
CA TYR A 626 -31.58 10.54 -4.49
C TYR A 626 -30.09 10.39 -4.05
N LYS A 627 -29.15 10.76 -4.89
CA LYS A 627 -27.71 10.64 -4.56
C LYS A 627 -26.94 11.96 -4.72
N ALA A 628 -27.49 12.91 -5.44
CA ALA A 628 -26.86 14.18 -5.71
C ALA A 628 -26.77 15.05 -4.44
N VAL A 629 -25.60 15.61 -4.22
CA VAL A 629 -25.40 16.63 -3.20
C VAL A 629 -25.58 18.00 -3.81
N MET A 630 -26.78 18.58 -3.61
CA MET A 630 -27.06 19.97 -3.98
C MET A 630 -26.40 20.93 -2.99
N LEU A 631 -25.73 21.95 -3.50
CA LEU A 631 -25.22 23.03 -2.68
C LEU A 631 -26.36 23.97 -2.29
N THR A 632 -26.70 24.01 -0.98
CA THR A 632 -27.51 25.06 -0.39
C THR A 632 -26.60 26.25 -0.06
N LYS A 633 -27.16 27.45 0.12
CA LYS A 633 -26.37 28.65 0.51
C LYS A 633 -25.56 28.43 1.78
N GLU A 634 -26.12 27.73 2.76
CA GLU A 634 -25.45 27.39 4.00
C GLU A 634 -24.27 26.43 3.78
N LYS A 635 -24.46 25.37 2.96
CA LYS A 635 -23.38 24.46 2.57
C LYS A 635 -22.29 25.18 1.78
N GLU A 636 -22.64 26.08 0.87
CA GLU A 636 -21.66 26.84 0.09
C GLU A 636 -20.75 27.67 0.99
N GLU A 637 -21.29 28.38 1.99
CA GLU A 637 -20.51 29.17 2.95
C GLU A 637 -19.58 28.27 3.80
N HIS A 638 -20.11 27.14 4.28
CA HIS A 638 -19.35 26.15 5.05
C HIS A 638 -18.20 25.55 4.23
N TRP A 639 -18.47 25.10 3.03
CA TRP A 639 -17.48 24.47 2.15
C TRP A 639 -16.41 25.48 1.70
N LYS A 640 -16.81 26.69 1.36
CA LYS A 640 -15.88 27.76 1.02
C LYS A 640 -14.90 28.07 2.15
N LYS A 641 -15.37 28.08 3.41
CA LYS A 641 -14.51 28.22 4.60
C LYS A 641 -13.46 27.10 4.63
N TRP A 642 -13.89 25.84 4.58
CA TRP A 642 -13.00 24.70 4.76
C TRP A 642 -12.03 24.49 3.59
N ILE A 643 -12.48 24.65 2.37
CA ILE A 643 -11.63 24.58 1.17
C ILE A 643 -10.63 25.75 1.21
N GLY A 644 -11.05 26.92 1.68
CA GLY A 644 -10.15 28.06 1.92
C GLY A 644 -9.05 27.74 2.94
N ILE A 645 -9.41 27.15 4.08
CA ILE A 645 -8.43 26.68 5.10
C ILE A 645 -7.47 25.65 4.49
N TYR A 646 -7.99 24.68 3.74
CA TYR A 646 -7.15 23.67 3.08
C TYR A 646 -6.15 24.33 2.11
N ASN A 647 -6.63 25.20 1.21
CA ASN A 647 -5.79 25.87 0.21
C ASN A 647 -4.73 26.79 0.84
N GLU A 648 -5.07 27.47 1.95
CA GLU A 648 -4.14 28.30 2.70
C GLU A 648 -3.04 27.48 3.38
N LYS A 649 -3.45 26.45 4.12
CA LYS A 649 -2.54 25.66 4.95
C LYS A 649 -1.87 24.52 4.19
N MET A 650 -2.60 23.86 3.29
CA MET A 650 -2.17 22.72 2.47
C MET A 650 -1.34 21.70 3.27
N LEU A 651 -1.89 21.23 4.39
CA LEU A 651 -1.21 20.35 5.34
C LEU A 651 -0.86 19.00 4.71
N SER A 652 -1.52 18.62 3.63
CA SER A 652 -1.20 17.43 2.83
C SER A 652 0.24 17.42 2.29
N LYS A 653 0.85 18.62 2.08
CA LYS A 653 2.27 18.78 1.69
C LYS A 653 3.24 18.78 2.88
N GLY A 654 2.72 18.77 4.11
CA GLY A 654 3.55 18.71 5.31
C GLY A 654 4.05 17.28 5.60
N THR A 655 5.01 17.19 6.50
CA THR A 655 5.55 15.92 6.98
C THR A 655 4.66 15.36 8.09
N PHE A 656 3.99 14.25 7.84
CA PHE A 656 3.22 13.54 8.86
C PHE A 656 4.17 13.03 9.95
N ARG A 657 3.82 13.30 11.23
CA ARG A 657 4.60 12.93 12.40
C ARG A 657 3.82 11.90 13.20
N ASP A 658 4.31 10.65 13.24
CA ASP A 658 3.69 9.57 14.03
C ASP A 658 4.04 9.73 15.52
N LEU A 659 3.28 10.56 16.21
CA LEU A 659 3.51 10.94 17.61
C LEU A 659 2.49 10.34 18.58
N TYR A 660 1.40 9.76 18.07
CA TYR A 660 0.29 9.24 18.86
C TYR A 660 -0.06 7.83 18.46
N VAL A 661 -0.32 6.98 19.46
CA VAL A 661 -0.64 5.55 19.27
C VAL A 661 -2.14 5.39 19.06
N TYR A 662 -2.51 4.96 17.86
CA TYR A 662 -3.92 4.72 17.54
C TYR A 662 -4.53 3.65 18.46
N GLY A 663 -5.72 3.95 18.99
CA GLY A 663 -6.47 3.07 19.89
C GLY A 663 -6.16 3.25 21.38
N TYR A 664 -5.06 3.93 21.73
CA TYR A 664 -4.62 4.12 23.11
C TYR A 664 -4.48 5.60 23.52
N ASP A 665 -4.04 6.48 22.63
CA ASP A 665 -4.11 7.91 22.89
C ASP A 665 -5.54 8.42 22.70
N VAL A 666 -6.09 9.07 23.73
CA VAL A 666 -7.45 9.63 23.74
C VAL A 666 -7.38 11.10 24.17
N PRO A 667 -7.90 12.03 23.35
CA PRO A 667 -8.62 11.84 22.09
C PRO A 667 -7.70 11.34 20.97
N GLU A 668 -8.28 10.71 19.92
CA GLU A 668 -7.54 10.32 18.71
C GLU A 668 -6.81 11.54 18.14
N ALA A 669 -5.52 11.40 17.80
CA ALA A 669 -4.68 12.55 17.47
C ALA A 669 -3.75 12.29 16.28
N TYR A 670 -3.49 13.37 15.52
CA TYR A 670 -2.57 13.42 14.40
C TYR A 670 -1.68 14.66 14.49
N ALA A 671 -0.47 14.58 13.94
CA ALA A 671 0.46 15.71 13.92
C ALA A 671 1.13 15.85 12.56
N ILE A 672 1.30 17.09 12.11
CA ILE A 672 1.94 17.43 10.85
C ILE A 672 2.92 18.56 11.09
N GLU A 673 4.14 18.42 10.58
CA GLU A 673 5.14 19.49 10.58
C GLU A 673 5.18 20.14 9.21
N LYS A 674 5.02 21.49 9.16
CA LYS A 674 5.08 22.24 7.90
C LYS A 674 5.54 23.67 8.15
N ASP A 675 6.47 24.14 7.32
CA ASP A 675 6.99 25.52 7.35
C ASP A 675 7.47 25.97 8.74
N GLY A 676 8.11 25.06 9.50
CA GLY A 676 8.62 25.33 10.85
C GLY A 676 7.57 25.37 11.96
N LYS A 677 6.33 25.06 11.65
CA LYS A 677 5.21 24.97 12.58
C LYS A 677 4.78 23.51 12.78
N MET A 678 4.15 23.25 13.93
CA MET A 678 3.44 22.01 14.18
C MET A 678 1.94 22.22 14.10
N TYR A 679 1.26 21.32 13.42
CA TYR A 679 -0.20 21.27 13.34
C TYR A 679 -0.68 20.00 14.01
N TYR A 680 -1.65 20.14 14.91
CA TYR A 680 -2.23 19.00 15.61
C TYR A 680 -3.73 18.94 15.33
N ALA A 681 -4.24 17.75 15.17
CA ALA A 681 -5.65 17.48 15.05
C ALA A 681 -6.07 16.46 16.12
N PHE A 682 -7.03 16.83 16.95
CA PHE A 682 -7.62 15.98 17.97
C PHE A 682 -9.08 15.73 17.65
N PHE A 683 -9.53 14.47 17.74
CA PHE A 683 -10.90 14.08 17.42
C PHE A 683 -11.55 13.46 18.65
N ALA A 684 -12.70 14.00 19.03
CA ALA A 684 -13.47 13.50 20.18
C ALA A 684 -14.03 12.10 19.88
N PRO A 685 -14.00 11.17 20.85
CA PRO A 685 -14.61 9.87 20.68
C PRO A 685 -16.10 9.99 20.32
N ASN A 686 -16.56 9.24 19.30
CA ASN A 686 -17.95 9.19 18.85
C ASN A 686 -18.58 10.56 18.52
N ALA A 687 -17.80 11.49 18.01
CA ALA A 687 -18.24 12.86 17.67
C ALA A 687 -18.95 13.57 18.86
N ALA A 688 -18.53 13.28 20.07
CA ALA A 688 -19.09 13.86 21.31
C ALA A 688 -18.33 15.13 21.72
N THR A 689 -18.65 15.66 22.90
CA THR A 689 -17.82 16.68 23.54
C THR A 689 -16.72 15.99 24.36
N TRP A 690 -15.48 16.38 24.11
CA TRP A 690 -14.33 15.94 24.91
C TRP A 690 -13.81 17.12 25.75
N GLY A 691 -13.32 16.81 26.96
CA GLY A 691 -12.72 17.79 27.84
C GLY A 691 -11.62 17.20 28.70
N GLY A 692 -10.48 17.87 28.75
CA GLY A 692 -9.28 17.41 29.44
C GLY A 692 -8.02 18.10 28.97
N GLU A 693 -6.88 17.47 29.15
CA GLU A 693 -5.60 17.96 28.67
C GLU A 693 -5.16 17.18 27.43
N VAL A 694 -4.83 17.88 26.32
CA VAL A 694 -4.16 17.31 25.16
C VAL A 694 -2.66 17.53 25.25
N GLU A 695 -1.87 16.55 24.85
CA GLU A 695 -0.40 16.65 24.79
C GLU A 695 0.05 17.13 23.40
N LEU A 696 0.90 18.14 23.32
CA LEU A 696 1.49 18.63 22.07
C LEU A 696 2.87 18.01 21.90
N ARG A 697 2.92 16.78 21.45
CA ARG A 697 4.14 15.97 21.31
C ARG A 697 5.02 16.45 20.15
N GLY A 698 6.32 16.24 20.23
CA GLY A 698 7.29 16.55 19.17
C GLY A 698 7.81 17.97 19.14
N LEU A 699 7.38 18.83 20.06
CA LEU A 699 7.92 20.19 20.20
C LEU A 699 9.30 20.18 20.86
N LYS A 700 10.24 20.93 20.29
CA LYS A 700 11.54 21.21 20.92
C LYS A 700 11.36 22.17 22.10
N ALA A 701 12.33 22.22 23.02
CA ALA A 701 12.30 23.18 24.12
C ALA A 701 12.10 24.60 23.61
N GLY A 702 11.17 25.36 24.24
CA GLY A 702 10.83 26.72 23.86
C GLY A 702 9.40 27.11 24.21
N SER A 703 9.06 28.35 23.94
CA SER A 703 7.71 28.91 24.09
C SER A 703 7.03 28.92 22.73
N TYR A 704 5.76 28.55 22.69
CA TYR A 704 4.98 28.40 21.47
C TYR A 704 3.61 29.04 21.63
N HIS A 705 3.20 29.82 20.63
CA HIS A 705 1.85 30.30 20.49
C HIS A 705 0.95 29.22 19.89
N VAL A 706 -0.27 29.10 20.40
CA VAL A 706 -1.25 28.09 20.01
C VAL A 706 -2.52 28.76 19.51
N THR A 707 -2.92 28.42 18.27
CA THR A 707 -4.15 28.93 17.65
C THR A 707 -5.00 27.75 17.18
N ASP A 708 -6.30 27.79 17.45
CA ASP A 708 -7.25 26.93 16.73
C ASP A 708 -7.46 27.50 15.33
N TYR A 709 -6.90 26.86 14.31
CA TYR A 709 -6.93 27.40 12.95
C TYR A 709 -8.25 27.19 12.22
N ALA A 710 -9.15 26.35 12.74
CA ALA A 710 -10.48 26.20 12.19
C ALA A 710 -11.35 27.43 12.41
N ASP A 711 -11.21 28.07 13.57
CA ASP A 711 -12.01 29.24 13.99
C ASP A 711 -11.17 30.50 14.19
N GLY A 712 -9.85 30.43 13.99
CA GLY A 712 -8.93 31.55 14.20
C GLY A 712 -8.80 31.97 15.68
N LYS A 713 -9.13 31.08 16.61
CA LYS A 713 -9.15 31.38 18.04
C LYS A 713 -7.76 31.28 18.65
N ASP A 714 -7.31 32.35 19.28
CA ASP A 714 -6.09 32.33 20.11
C ASP A 714 -6.31 31.55 21.40
N LEU A 715 -5.48 30.55 21.64
CA LEU A 715 -5.48 29.68 22.82
C LEU A 715 -4.30 30.00 23.78
N GLY A 716 -3.52 31.03 23.49
CA GLY A 716 -2.42 31.51 24.31
C GLY A 716 -1.11 30.79 24.03
N THR A 717 -0.28 30.68 25.06
CA THR A 717 1.10 30.20 24.92
C THR A 717 1.35 28.95 25.78
N VAL A 718 2.08 27.98 25.21
CA VAL A 718 2.57 26.81 25.95
C VAL A 718 4.09 26.81 25.96
N THR A 719 4.69 26.21 27.01
CA THR A 719 6.15 26.04 27.10
C THR A 719 6.50 24.57 27.05
N ALA A 720 7.28 24.18 26.04
CA ALA A 720 7.88 22.85 25.94
C ALA A 720 9.22 22.82 26.69
N ALA A 721 9.41 21.80 27.53
CA ALA A 721 10.68 21.50 28.16
C ALA A 721 11.32 20.28 27.48
N ASN A 722 12.62 20.06 27.69
CA ASN A 722 13.27 18.86 27.20
C ASN A 722 12.55 17.62 27.73
N GLU A 723 12.30 16.65 26.85
CA GLU A 723 11.70 15.33 27.14
C GLU A 723 10.25 15.35 27.64
N LYS A 724 9.60 16.49 27.80
CA LYS A 724 8.22 16.57 28.26
C LYS A 724 7.35 17.41 27.31
N ALA A 725 6.37 16.73 26.69
CA ALA A 725 5.38 17.43 25.88
C ALA A 725 4.54 18.39 26.74
N PRO A 726 4.33 19.64 26.30
CA PRO A 726 3.43 20.55 26.99
C PRO A 726 1.99 20.07 26.85
N LYS A 727 1.19 20.35 27.87
CA LYS A 727 -0.23 20.04 27.94
C LYS A 727 -1.06 21.29 27.77
N LEU A 728 -2.14 21.17 27.02
CA LEU A 728 -3.13 22.22 26.84
C LEU A 728 -4.48 21.75 27.40
N ALA A 729 -4.98 22.42 28.43
CA ALA A 729 -6.33 22.18 28.95
C ALA A 729 -7.35 22.73 27.96
N THR A 730 -8.28 21.90 27.49
CA THR A 730 -9.24 22.28 26.47
C THR A 730 -10.56 21.53 26.57
N LYS A 731 -11.60 22.10 25.95
CA LYS A 731 -12.89 21.44 25.75
C LYS A 731 -13.37 21.75 24.34
N PHE A 732 -13.69 20.72 23.59
CA PHE A 732 -14.14 20.85 22.20
C PHE A 732 -15.21 19.81 21.88
N LYS A 733 -15.96 20.09 20.82
CA LYS A 733 -16.92 19.17 20.22
C LYS A 733 -16.35 18.72 18.87
N ASP A 734 -16.52 17.46 18.55
CA ASP A 734 -16.10 16.79 17.33
C ASP A 734 -14.57 16.85 17.10
N HIS A 735 -13.97 18.00 16.90
CA HIS A 735 -12.55 18.15 16.61
C HIS A 735 -11.94 19.43 17.23
N LEU A 736 -10.62 19.44 17.33
CA LEU A 736 -9.79 20.60 17.69
C LEU A 736 -8.56 20.61 16.78
N LEU A 737 -8.39 21.69 16.02
CA LEU A 737 -7.35 21.83 15.00
C LEU A 737 -6.37 22.94 15.37
N LEU A 738 -5.17 22.58 15.80
CA LEU A 738 -4.20 23.52 16.35
C LEU A 738 -3.04 23.81 15.38
N GLU A 739 -2.73 25.09 15.22
CA GLU A 739 -1.45 25.56 14.69
C GLU A 739 -0.59 26.01 15.88
N VAL A 740 0.64 25.51 15.96
CA VAL A 740 1.60 25.77 17.03
C VAL A 740 2.89 26.31 16.42
N SER A 741 3.22 27.57 16.75
CA SER A 741 4.37 28.29 16.19
C SER A 741 5.20 28.95 17.29
N LYS A 742 6.51 29.19 17.02
CA LYS A 742 7.38 29.95 17.91
C LYS A 742 7.04 31.44 17.89
#